data_d27bf4303743915ee9c5a8126e6153e2
#
_entry.id   d27bf4303743915ee9c5a8126e6153e2
#
_cell.length_a   1.000
_cell.length_b   1.000
_cell.length_c   1.000
_cell.angle_alpha   90.00
_cell.angle_beta   90.00
_cell.angle_gamma   90.00
#
_symmetry.space_group_name_H-M   'P 1'
#
loop_
_entity.id
_entity.type
_entity.pdbx_description
1 polymer ?
#
loop_
_entity_poly.entity_id
_entity_poly.type
_entity_poly.pdbx_seq_one_letter_code
_entity_poly.pdbx_strand_id
1 'polypeptide(L)'
;MRRAHRLFTTLLLMLAPALLAAQGGTIRGRVADAAGAPLARALIAAEGAGLRATSDEQGRYEIRGVPAGSYTLRARLLGYVPQTARVTVGEGATVQQDFALAAQAISLSPVDVVVGSRARHTAAEELAVPVDVFTAEMLGQQGTSETGQILQALAPSINFPRQSVTDATDIVRPFTLRGLSPDHTLVLVNGWRRHQMAVLNTFAYGMGAGSSGVDLNAIPSGAIDRIEVLRDGASAQYGSDAIAGVVNVVMKEGAFTPFLNVESGVYTTKDYPDDGATVDINGGLGFGVGRGSLTLFGEYLHRDPTNRAWPDSFLVDVSGVADLIDPTTGRIIQKRNALTQPNYHWGDGLEKDAMTFANFRLPLNDGGTSEVYAFGGYSHRVGTGNGFFRYFDSEKNWPELYPQGFLPEFHPDVADYSAAGGFRANVNGWSLDLGAEFGTNRFDYNIENTNNASLGPCLDVACAPGADGILGNGDDPGIPNQLSFFAGRMERRELLVGLNAAKSLDLGLPSPVSLAVGAQFRREGFEIVAGETASWINGGHLDQFGSDPAPAGSSVFAGFSPSDASDHSRTNIGVYLDLESKLTSQLLANVAGRFESYSDFGEQMTGKLALRFQPAQRFVLRGAASTGFRAPGLSQSYFSHTTTNVIGGQFIEVGNFPVDNRASRIFGAKRLKEETSVNVSAGFAFTPSDNFTLTVDFFSIRIDDRILLGATFGDTVSQRILSDSGFATIGAVQFFTNGLDTKTNGVDVTGDLRVAAGRSGTLDLSAAVNYTKNEITRVDPLPPILQGTATDLTSILDLVTQVGIEEERPDWRGTLTAQYTNGRFHSLGRVSYYGGFASAQPSFTDRETYGGKTLVDAEIGYHFQQANLSIGARNLFDTYPDQPKAQFNNNDNTFPWAAASPFGYNGRYLYARVEMRLQ
;
A
#
# COMPACT_ATOMS: atom_id res chain seq x y z
N MET A 1 -30.76 -17.83 3.38
CA MET A 1 -30.43 -18.29 2.03
C MET A 1 -31.59 -18.58 1.05
N ARG A 2 -32.85 -18.26 1.29
CA ARG A 2 -33.99 -18.52 0.36
C ARG A 2 -34.68 -17.28 -0.21
N ARG A 3 -34.17 -16.06 0.00
CA ARG A 3 -34.74 -14.80 -0.54
C ARG A 3 -33.85 -14.07 -1.56
N ALA A 4 -32.62 -14.51 -1.79
CA ALA A 4 -31.69 -13.89 -2.76
C ALA A 4 -31.86 -14.41 -4.20
N HIS A 5 -32.55 -15.53 -4.42
CA HIS A 5 -32.67 -16.16 -5.75
C HIS A 5 -33.75 -15.58 -6.67
N ARG A 6 -34.59 -14.68 -6.20
CA ARG A 6 -35.67 -14.10 -7.02
C ARG A 6 -35.43 -12.68 -7.54
N LEU A 7 -34.39 -12.00 -7.11
CA LEU A 7 -34.03 -10.66 -7.61
C LEU A 7 -33.04 -10.69 -8.80
N PHE A 8 -32.33 -11.77 -8.99
CA PHE A 8 -31.32 -11.87 -10.05
C PHE A 8 -31.87 -12.17 -11.44
N THR A 9 -33.09 -12.74 -11.54
CA THR A 9 -33.69 -13.12 -12.80
C THR A 9 -34.46 -12.00 -13.50
N THR A 10 -34.75 -10.90 -12.83
CA THR A 10 -35.58 -9.81 -13.39
C THR A 10 -34.73 -8.63 -13.90
N LEU A 11 -33.43 -8.55 -13.60
CA LEU A 11 -32.55 -7.46 -14.02
C LEU A 11 -31.82 -7.74 -15.35
N LEU A 12 -31.89 -8.96 -15.89
CA LEU A 12 -31.17 -9.37 -17.11
C LEU A 12 -31.98 -9.18 -18.40
N LEU A 13 -33.17 -8.66 -18.33
CA LEU A 13 -34.13 -8.59 -19.48
C LEU A 13 -34.44 -7.18 -19.99
N MET A 14 -33.78 -6.12 -19.50
CA MET A 14 -34.10 -4.74 -19.90
C MET A 14 -32.97 -3.92 -20.50
N LEU A 15 -31.92 -4.50 -21.08
CA LEU A 15 -30.88 -3.74 -21.79
C LEU A 15 -30.55 -4.37 -23.15
N ALA A 16 -31.43 -4.21 -24.13
CA ALA A 16 -31.08 -4.35 -25.52
C ALA A 16 -31.28 -2.98 -26.25
N PRO A 17 -30.26 -2.22 -26.51
CA PRO A 17 -30.33 -1.12 -27.47
C PRO A 17 -30.15 -1.69 -28.90
N ALA A 18 -31.07 -1.38 -29.79
CA ALA A 18 -30.92 -1.61 -31.21
C ALA A 18 -29.80 -0.75 -31.78
N LEU A 19 -28.68 -1.36 -32.14
CA LEU A 19 -27.57 -0.70 -32.86
C LEU A 19 -27.87 -0.70 -34.34
N LEU A 20 -28.07 0.47 -34.92
CA LEU A 20 -27.91 0.72 -36.35
C LEU A 20 -26.43 0.57 -36.68
N ALA A 21 -26.07 -0.52 -37.35
CA ALA A 21 -24.72 -0.77 -37.82
C ALA A 21 -24.37 0.13 -39.01
N ALA A 22 -23.49 1.06 -38.86
CA ALA A 22 -22.71 1.61 -39.96
C ALA A 22 -21.88 0.47 -40.57
N GLN A 23 -21.86 0.31 -41.89
CA GLN A 23 -21.10 -0.74 -42.57
C GLN A 23 -19.60 -0.40 -42.52
N GLY A 24 -18.95 -0.76 -41.37
CA GLY A 24 -17.49 -0.67 -41.24
C GLY A 24 -16.82 -1.76 -42.07
N GLY A 25 -15.62 -1.45 -42.59
CA GLY A 25 -14.77 -2.47 -43.23
C GLY A 25 -14.23 -3.53 -42.28
N THR A 26 -13.51 -4.49 -42.80
CA THR A 26 -12.91 -5.59 -42.02
C THR A 26 -11.44 -5.71 -42.38
N ILE A 27 -10.57 -5.83 -41.36
CA ILE A 27 -9.16 -6.20 -41.53
C ILE A 27 -8.98 -7.63 -41.03
N ARG A 28 -8.48 -8.51 -41.86
CA ARG A 28 -8.20 -9.89 -41.47
C ARG A 28 -6.82 -10.33 -41.94
N GLY A 29 -6.27 -11.36 -41.32
CA GLY A 29 -4.98 -11.88 -41.71
C GLY A 29 -4.53 -13.03 -40.84
N ARG A 30 -3.29 -13.43 -40.99
CA ARG A 30 -2.65 -14.47 -40.21
C ARG A 30 -1.38 -13.96 -39.55
N VAL A 31 -1.15 -14.35 -38.31
CA VAL A 31 0.09 -14.13 -37.61
C VAL A 31 0.82 -15.46 -37.52
N ALA A 32 2.07 -15.51 -37.99
CA ALA A 32 2.94 -16.68 -37.97
C ALA A 32 4.32 -16.31 -37.44
N ASP A 33 5.10 -17.31 -37.06
CA ASP A 33 6.54 -17.10 -36.80
C ASP A 33 7.33 -17.01 -38.11
N ALA A 34 8.66 -16.76 -38.00
CA ALA A 34 9.55 -16.70 -39.16
C ALA A 34 9.64 -18.03 -39.94
N ALA A 35 9.27 -19.17 -39.33
CA ALA A 35 9.22 -20.48 -39.96
C ALA A 35 7.84 -20.80 -40.57
N GLY A 36 6.84 -19.89 -40.42
CA GLY A 36 5.49 -20.03 -40.91
C GLY A 36 4.52 -20.79 -39.97
N ALA A 37 4.94 -21.17 -38.76
CA ALA A 37 4.06 -21.77 -37.78
C ALA A 37 3.08 -20.72 -37.22
N PRO A 38 1.77 -21.07 -37.04
CA PRO A 38 0.75 -20.12 -36.60
C PRO A 38 1.03 -19.68 -35.17
N LEU A 39 0.88 -18.38 -34.93
CA LEU A 39 1.01 -17.80 -33.62
C LEU A 39 -0.38 -17.43 -33.07
N ALA A 40 -0.86 -18.18 -32.09
CA ALA A 40 -2.07 -17.87 -31.35
C ALA A 40 -1.85 -16.72 -30.36
N ARG A 41 -2.92 -15.99 -30.05
CA ARG A 41 -2.95 -14.91 -29.05
C ARG A 41 -2.04 -13.71 -29.36
N ALA A 42 -1.58 -13.55 -30.57
CA ALA A 42 -0.94 -12.30 -30.97
C ALA A 42 -1.98 -11.19 -30.99
N LEU A 43 -1.69 -10.08 -30.31
CA LEU A 43 -2.53 -8.89 -30.31
C LEU A 43 -2.23 -8.05 -31.54
N ILE A 44 -3.23 -7.79 -32.36
CA ILE A 44 -3.17 -6.91 -33.52
C ILE A 44 -4.01 -5.68 -33.19
N ALA A 45 -3.37 -4.51 -33.12
CA ALA A 45 -4.02 -3.25 -32.82
C ALA A 45 -3.82 -2.24 -33.95
N ALA A 46 -4.86 -1.51 -34.29
CA ALA A 46 -4.76 -0.34 -35.17
C ALA A 46 -4.40 0.87 -34.31
N GLU A 47 -3.15 1.36 -34.44
CA GLU A 47 -2.63 2.44 -33.64
C GLU A 47 -3.49 3.71 -33.83
N GLY A 48 -3.89 4.31 -32.70
CA GLY A 48 -4.71 5.52 -32.68
C GLY A 48 -6.21 5.34 -32.93
N ALA A 49 -6.68 4.11 -33.25
CA ALA A 49 -8.07 3.85 -33.59
C ALA A 49 -8.86 3.03 -32.55
N GLY A 50 -8.22 2.59 -31.46
CA GLY A 50 -8.86 1.76 -30.42
C GLY A 50 -9.29 0.34 -30.89
N LEU A 51 -9.05 0.00 -32.16
CA LEU A 51 -9.47 -1.26 -32.78
C LEU A 51 -8.38 -2.33 -32.60
N ARG A 52 -8.77 -3.51 -32.15
CA ARG A 52 -7.84 -4.62 -31.92
C ARG A 52 -8.51 -5.98 -32.11
N ALA A 53 -7.70 -6.98 -32.41
CA ALA A 53 -8.08 -8.38 -32.40
C ALA A 53 -6.96 -9.24 -31.87
N THR A 54 -7.29 -10.45 -31.46
CA THR A 54 -6.31 -11.46 -31.05
C THR A 54 -6.34 -12.63 -32.05
N SER A 55 -5.18 -13.16 -32.41
CA SER A 55 -5.12 -14.31 -33.29
C SER A 55 -5.62 -15.59 -32.62
N ASP A 56 -6.33 -16.44 -33.40
CA ASP A 56 -6.80 -17.76 -32.98
C ASP A 56 -5.66 -18.82 -32.98
N GLU A 57 -5.99 -20.05 -32.63
CA GLU A 57 -5.04 -21.20 -32.64
C GLU A 57 -4.40 -21.48 -34.00
N GLN A 58 -4.98 -21.05 -35.09
CA GLN A 58 -4.46 -21.15 -36.46
C GLN A 58 -3.72 -19.85 -36.88
N GLY A 59 -3.53 -18.92 -35.93
CA GLY A 59 -2.88 -17.62 -36.13
C GLY A 59 -3.77 -16.62 -36.89
N ARG A 60 -5.04 -16.88 -37.13
CA ARG A 60 -5.94 -15.98 -37.88
C ARG A 60 -6.52 -14.92 -36.94
N TYR A 61 -6.64 -13.70 -37.44
CA TYR A 61 -7.29 -12.61 -36.75
C TYR A 61 -8.27 -11.86 -37.64
N GLU A 62 -9.25 -11.20 -37.05
CA GLU A 62 -10.22 -10.37 -37.75
C GLU A 62 -10.61 -9.16 -36.89
N ILE A 63 -10.45 -7.96 -37.45
CA ILE A 63 -10.91 -6.68 -36.85
C ILE A 63 -12.10 -6.22 -37.67
N ARG A 64 -13.29 -6.23 -37.08
CA ARG A 64 -14.54 -5.85 -37.76
C ARG A 64 -14.92 -4.42 -37.37
N GLY A 65 -15.77 -3.79 -38.22
CA GLY A 65 -16.31 -2.48 -37.92
C GLY A 65 -15.27 -1.36 -38.08
N VAL A 66 -14.26 -1.56 -38.91
CA VAL A 66 -13.18 -0.60 -39.13
C VAL A 66 -13.71 0.53 -40.02
N PRO A 67 -13.73 1.80 -39.55
CA PRO A 67 -14.09 2.96 -40.40
C PRO A 67 -13.17 3.05 -41.61
N ALA A 68 -13.65 3.62 -42.70
CA ALA A 68 -12.81 3.89 -43.88
C ALA A 68 -11.68 4.85 -43.51
N GLY A 69 -10.41 4.48 -43.81
CA GLY A 69 -9.24 5.26 -43.42
C GLY A 69 -7.93 4.50 -43.57
N SER A 70 -6.82 5.14 -43.31
CA SER A 70 -5.49 4.52 -43.28
C SER A 70 -5.05 4.30 -41.84
N TYR A 71 -4.65 3.06 -41.57
CA TYR A 71 -4.30 2.61 -40.22
C TYR A 71 -2.89 2.02 -40.21
N THR A 72 -2.16 2.26 -39.15
CA THR A 72 -0.95 1.51 -38.82
C THR A 72 -1.36 0.36 -37.92
N LEU A 73 -1.32 -0.86 -38.42
CA LEU A 73 -1.52 -2.05 -37.63
C LEU A 73 -0.23 -2.44 -36.93
N ARG A 74 -0.31 -2.80 -35.67
CA ARG A 74 0.81 -3.34 -34.90
C ARG A 74 0.43 -4.73 -34.39
N ALA A 75 1.15 -5.75 -34.84
CA ALA A 75 1.05 -7.10 -34.30
C ALA A 75 2.12 -7.33 -33.24
N ARG A 76 1.72 -7.83 -32.08
CA ARG A 76 2.63 -8.14 -30.96
C ARG A 76 2.20 -9.44 -30.29
N LEU A 77 3.21 -10.23 -29.91
CA LEU A 77 3.06 -11.42 -29.10
C LEU A 77 4.25 -11.50 -28.16
N LEU A 78 3.99 -11.86 -26.91
CA LEU A 78 5.06 -12.03 -25.93
C LEU A 78 6.10 -13.07 -26.44
N GLY A 79 7.36 -12.70 -26.44
CA GLY A 79 8.45 -13.53 -27.00
C GLY A 79 8.69 -13.33 -28.50
N TYR A 80 8.09 -12.33 -29.13
CA TYR A 80 8.27 -12.03 -30.55
C TYR A 80 8.49 -10.53 -30.80
N VAL A 81 9.31 -10.19 -31.79
CA VAL A 81 9.53 -8.83 -32.24
C VAL A 81 8.22 -8.28 -32.82
N PRO A 82 7.66 -7.19 -32.29
CA PRO A 82 6.47 -6.57 -32.85
C PRO A 82 6.69 -6.11 -34.28
N GLN A 83 5.69 -6.32 -35.13
CA GLN A 83 5.70 -5.80 -36.49
C GLN A 83 4.60 -4.79 -36.71
N THR A 84 4.87 -3.78 -37.54
CA THR A 84 3.90 -2.80 -37.99
C THR A 84 3.68 -2.86 -39.48
N ALA A 85 2.43 -2.66 -39.94
CA ALA A 85 2.06 -2.56 -41.34
C ALA A 85 1.02 -1.46 -41.54
N ARG A 86 1.16 -0.69 -42.60
CA ARG A 86 0.14 0.29 -42.99
C ARG A 86 -0.91 -0.36 -43.89
N VAL A 87 -2.18 -0.17 -43.56
CA VAL A 87 -3.32 -0.64 -44.36
C VAL A 87 -4.30 0.50 -44.60
N THR A 88 -4.92 0.53 -45.78
CA THR A 88 -6.00 1.46 -46.09
C THR A 88 -7.29 0.66 -46.27
N VAL A 89 -8.29 0.96 -45.46
CA VAL A 89 -9.61 0.31 -45.47
C VAL A 89 -10.59 1.22 -46.17
N GLY A 90 -11.21 0.74 -47.25
CA GLY A 90 -12.34 1.39 -47.88
C GLY A 90 -13.64 1.09 -47.15
N GLU A 91 -14.71 1.84 -47.46
CA GLU A 91 -16.03 1.65 -46.89
C GLU A 91 -16.57 0.24 -47.23
N GLY A 92 -16.89 -0.54 -46.20
CA GLY A 92 -17.30 -1.94 -46.30
C GLY A 92 -16.25 -2.90 -46.88
N ALA A 93 -15.02 -2.45 -47.12
CA ALA A 93 -13.97 -3.28 -47.73
C ALA A 93 -13.32 -4.24 -46.71
N THR A 94 -12.93 -5.41 -47.22
CA THR A 94 -12.09 -6.36 -46.48
C THR A 94 -10.64 -6.23 -46.95
N VAL A 95 -9.72 -5.90 -46.01
CA VAL A 95 -8.28 -5.83 -46.24
C VAL A 95 -7.61 -7.04 -45.60
N GLN A 96 -6.70 -7.68 -46.32
CA GLN A 96 -5.90 -8.78 -45.78
C GLN A 96 -4.50 -8.23 -45.44
N GLN A 97 -4.04 -8.49 -44.20
CA GLN A 97 -2.70 -8.18 -43.75
C GLN A 97 -2.17 -9.33 -42.88
N ASP A 98 -1.10 -9.95 -43.32
CA ASP A 98 -0.42 -11.02 -42.59
C ASP A 98 0.82 -10.47 -41.88
N PHE A 99 1.19 -11.08 -40.74
CA PHE A 99 2.38 -10.76 -39.96
C PHE A 99 3.24 -11.99 -39.75
N ALA A 100 4.56 -11.86 -39.98
CA ALA A 100 5.55 -12.89 -39.65
C ALA A 100 6.43 -12.36 -38.52
N LEU A 101 6.15 -12.76 -37.28
CA LEU A 101 6.88 -12.26 -36.11
C LEU A 101 8.16 -13.08 -35.91
N ALA A 102 9.30 -12.43 -35.82
CA ALA A 102 10.54 -13.09 -35.44
C ALA A 102 10.53 -13.35 -33.92
N ALA A 103 10.95 -14.55 -33.50
CA ALA A 103 11.13 -14.84 -32.08
C ALA A 103 12.15 -13.86 -31.48
N GLN A 104 11.76 -13.24 -30.39
CA GLN A 104 12.61 -12.36 -29.60
C GLN A 104 12.66 -12.89 -28.19
N ALA A 105 13.83 -12.77 -27.56
CA ALA A 105 13.93 -12.95 -26.12
C ALA A 105 12.89 -12.11 -25.43
N ILE A 106 12.41 -12.59 -24.31
CA ILE A 106 11.60 -11.78 -23.44
C ILE A 106 12.49 -10.71 -22.79
N SER A 107 12.73 -9.63 -23.49
CA SER A 107 12.62 -8.35 -22.87
C SER A 107 11.13 -8.21 -22.59
N LEU A 108 10.73 -7.90 -21.37
CA LEU A 108 9.37 -7.50 -21.03
C LEU A 108 8.79 -6.72 -22.20
N SER A 109 7.61 -7.09 -22.70
CA SER A 109 7.00 -6.52 -23.92
C SER A 109 7.31 -5.03 -24.02
N PRO A 110 7.60 -4.47 -25.21
CA PRO A 110 7.88 -3.05 -25.33
C PRO A 110 6.66 -2.28 -24.83
N VAL A 111 6.74 -1.92 -23.59
CA VAL A 111 5.74 -1.13 -22.86
C VAL A 111 6.39 0.23 -22.71
N ASP A 112 5.74 1.27 -23.16
CA ASP A 112 6.23 2.62 -22.91
C ASP A 112 6.39 2.81 -21.40
N VAL A 113 7.64 2.78 -20.92
CA VAL A 113 7.94 2.93 -19.49
C VAL A 113 7.86 4.40 -19.14
N VAL A 114 7.05 4.74 -18.14
CA VAL A 114 6.75 6.11 -17.76
C VAL A 114 7.70 6.64 -16.70
N VAL A 115 8.31 5.75 -15.89
CA VAL A 115 9.21 6.12 -14.80
C VAL A 115 10.68 5.86 -15.16
N GLY A 116 11.59 6.56 -14.48
CA GLY A 116 13.05 6.43 -14.63
C GLY A 116 13.68 7.37 -15.64
N SER A 117 12.91 7.91 -16.58
CA SER A 117 13.31 8.97 -17.51
C SER A 117 12.09 9.79 -17.92
N ARG A 118 12.32 11.05 -18.29
CA ARG A 118 11.29 11.90 -18.94
C ARG A 118 11.32 11.77 -20.47
N ALA A 119 12.33 11.11 -21.01
CA ALA A 119 12.36 10.65 -22.39
C ALA A 119 11.47 9.41 -22.56
N ARG A 120 10.93 9.19 -23.77
CA ARG A 120 10.13 7.98 -24.04
C ARG A 120 11.05 6.80 -24.28
N HIS A 121 10.87 5.73 -23.51
CA HIS A 121 11.52 4.44 -23.66
C HIS A 121 10.47 3.35 -23.91
N THR A 122 10.83 2.40 -24.76
CA THR A 122 9.92 1.29 -25.11
C THR A 122 10.25 0.01 -24.34
N ALA A 123 11.34 0.00 -23.59
CA ALA A 123 11.76 -1.13 -22.76
C ALA A 123 12.52 -0.65 -21.52
N ALA A 124 12.35 -1.33 -20.39
CA ALA A 124 13.03 -1.00 -19.14
C ALA A 124 14.58 -1.10 -19.25
N GLU A 125 15.07 -1.98 -20.11
CA GLU A 125 16.52 -2.15 -20.36
C GLU A 125 17.15 -0.97 -21.11
N GLU A 126 16.36 -0.10 -21.72
CA GLU A 126 16.85 1.13 -22.37
C GLU A 126 17.16 2.23 -21.36
N LEU A 127 16.68 2.10 -20.13
CA LEU A 127 16.87 3.08 -19.05
C LEU A 127 18.27 3.00 -18.44
N ALA A 128 18.73 4.15 -17.93
CA ALA A 128 19.98 4.25 -17.18
C ALA A 128 19.84 3.82 -15.70
N VAL A 129 18.64 3.50 -15.27
CA VAL A 129 18.27 3.12 -13.90
C VAL A 129 17.41 1.84 -13.89
N PRO A 130 17.41 1.05 -12.80
CA PRO A 130 16.63 -0.17 -12.73
C PRO A 130 15.11 0.11 -12.57
N VAL A 131 14.32 -0.43 -13.48
CA VAL A 131 12.84 -0.39 -13.41
C VAL A 131 12.31 -1.80 -13.64
N ASP A 132 11.46 -2.27 -12.72
CA ASP A 132 10.68 -3.49 -12.92
C ASP A 132 9.31 -3.13 -13.50
N VAL A 133 8.80 -3.94 -14.41
CA VAL A 133 7.48 -3.75 -15.02
C VAL A 133 6.65 -5.02 -14.84
N PHE A 134 5.59 -4.93 -14.04
CA PHE A 134 4.67 -6.03 -13.78
C PHE A 134 3.39 -5.83 -14.59
N THR A 135 3.16 -6.68 -15.57
CA THR A 135 2.01 -6.58 -16.46
C THR A 135 0.72 -7.08 -15.80
N ALA A 136 -0.45 -6.69 -16.33
CA ALA A 136 -1.75 -7.15 -15.84
C ALA A 136 -1.85 -8.70 -15.76
N GLU A 137 -1.20 -9.43 -16.68
CA GLU A 137 -1.16 -10.89 -16.65
C GLU A 137 -0.38 -11.40 -15.43
N MET A 138 0.81 -10.82 -15.15
CA MET A 138 1.62 -11.17 -13.99
C MET A 138 0.87 -10.85 -12.68
N LEU A 139 0.20 -9.68 -12.63
CA LEU A 139 -0.57 -9.25 -11.47
C LEU A 139 -1.74 -10.20 -11.19
N GLY A 140 -2.48 -10.60 -12.23
CA GLY A 140 -3.66 -11.45 -12.11
C GLY A 140 -3.41 -12.90 -11.67
N GLN A 141 -2.14 -13.35 -11.68
CA GLN A 141 -1.78 -14.74 -11.35
C GLN A 141 -1.30 -14.94 -9.92
N GLN A 142 -1.52 -13.95 -9.02
CA GLN A 142 -0.96 -14.01 -7.69
C GLN A 142 -1.87 -14.66 -6.64
N GLY A 143 -3.12 -14.99 -7.01
CA GLY A 143 -4.11 -15.59 -6.10
C GLY A 143 -4.51 -14.64 -4.96
N THR A 144 -4.51 -13.36 -5.24
CA THR A 144 -4.98 -12.29 -4.36
C THR A 144 -5.29 -11.05 -5.18
N SER A 145 -6.28 -10.29 -4.77
CA SER A 145 -6.64 -8.99 -5.35
C SER A 145 -5.96 -7.81 -4.66
N GLU A 146 -5.39 -8.00 -3.48
CA GLU A 146 -4.71 -6.94 -2.74
C GLU A 146 -3.41 -6.52 -3.44
N THR A 147 -3.39 -5.33 -4.05
CA THR A 147 -2.26 -4.82 -4.85
C THR A 147 -0.93 -4.82 -4.08
N GLY A 148 -0.94 -4.48 -2.80
CA GLY A 148 0.26 -4.54 -1.95
C GLY A 148 0.83 -5.96 -1.80
N GLN A 149 -0.04 -6.98 -1.65
CA GLN A 149 0.38 -8.38 -1.58
C GLN A 149 0.88 -8.91 -2.93
N ILE A 150 0.22 -8.52 -4.02
CA ILE A 150 0.65 -8.83 -5.37
C ILE A 150 2.09 -8.34 -5.58
N LEU A 151 2.38 -7.09 -5.22
CA LEU A 151 3.72 -6.52 -5.34
C LEU A 151 4.74 -7.21 -4.43
N GLN A 152 4.36 -7.54 -3.18
CA GLN A 152 5.22 -8.30 -2.28
C GLN A 152 5.61 -9.67 -2.84
N ALA A 153 4.71 -10.34 -3.56
CA ALA A 153 4.96 -11.64 -4.18
C ALA A 153 5.87 -11.54 -5.41
N LEU A 154 5.80 -10.43 -6.17
CA LEU A 154 6.54 -10.23 -7.40
C LEU A 154 7.90 -9.54 -7.18
N ALA A 155 7.98 -8.60 -6.22
CA ALA A 155 9.17 -7.79 -5.96
C ALA A 155 9.70 -8.04 -4.54
N PRO A 156 10.76 -8.83 -4.35
CA PRO A 156 11.32 -9.11 -3.02
C PRO A 156 11.82 -7.87 -2.25
N SER A 157 12.07 -6.77 -2.93
CA SER A 157 12.41 -5.48 -2.30
C SER A 157 11.20 -4.77 -1.66
N ILE A 158 9.97 -5.22 -1.93
CA ILE A 158 8.73 -4.66 -1.37
C ILE A 158 8.26 -5.54 -0.20
N ASN A 159 7.92 -4.90 0.94
CA ASN A 159 7.34 -5.56 2.10
C ASN A 159 5.95 -5.02 2.35
N PHE A 160 5.00 -5.93 2.54
CA PHE A 160 3.60 -5.65 2.85
C PHE A 160 3.06 -6.72 3.81
N PRO A 161 3.58 -6.79 5.06
CA PRO A 161 3.19 -7.80 6.02
C PRO A 161 1.73 -7.64 6.45
N ARG A 162 1.12 -8.73 6.88
CA ARG A 162 -0.17 -8.72 7.56
C ARG A 162 0.06 -8.48 9.04
N GLN A 163 -0.57 -7.45 9.57
CA GLN A 163 -0.47 -7.05 10.97
C GLN A 163 -1.82 -7.25 11.66
N SER A 164 -1.81 -7.38 12.98
CA SER A 164 -2.99 -7.50 13.81
C SER A 164 -2.78 -6.68 15.08
N VAL A 165 -3.87 -6.12 15.63
CA VAL A 165 -3.85 -5.30 16.84
C VAL A 165 -2.92 -4.08 16.69
N THR A 166 -3.14 -3.27 15.65
CA THR A 166 -2.27 -2.13 15.29
C THR A 166 -3.02 -0.81 15.13
N ASP A 167 -4.16 -0.66 15.80
CA ASP A 167 -4.94 0.60 15.91
C ASP A 167 -5.24 1.29 14.56
N ALA A 168 -5.43 0.57 13.49
CA ALA A 168 -5.85 0.98 12.15
C ALA A 168 -4.98 0.42 11.01
N THR A 169 -3.68 0.16 11.21
CA THR A 169 -2.81 -0.35 10.13
C THR A 169 -3.00 -1.86 9.85
N ASP A 170 -3.84 -2.53 10.59
CA ASP A 170 -4.42 -3.83 10.25
C ASP A 170 -5.49 -3.74 9.14
N ILE A 171 -6.13 -2.59 8.99
CA ILE A 171 -7.17 -2.31 7.98
C ILE A 171 -6.60 -1.50 6.80
N VAL A 172 -5.83 -0.43 7.06
CA VAL A 172 -5.18 0.39 6.03
C VAL A 172 -3.67 0.18 6.12
N ARG A 173 -3.14 -0.73 5.30
CA ARG A 173 -1.76 -1.20 5.41
C ARG A 173 -0.82 -0.44 4.47
N PRO A 174 0.23 0.19 5.00
CA PRO A 174 1.28 0.76 4.18
C PRO A 174 2.23 -0.34 3.67
N PHE A 175 2.92 -0.07 2.56
CA PHE A 175 4.00 -0.91 2.06
C PHE A 175 5.35 -0.21 2.23
N THR A 176 6.44 -0.97 2.20
CA THR A 176 7.80 -0.42 2.19
C THR A 176 8.59 -0.93 1.01
N LEU A 177 9.51 -0.10 0.50
CA LEU A 177 10.47 -0.46 -0.52
C LEU A 177 11.88 -0.44 0.09
N ARG A 178 12.65 -1.54 -0.08
CA ARG A 178 14.01 -1.69 0.47
C ARG A 178 14.08 -1.51 1.99
N GLY A 179 13.00 -1.86 2.69
CA GLY A 179 12.91 -1.73 4.15
C GLY A 179 12.92 -0.30 4.67
N LEU A 180 12.84 0.72 3.82
CA LEU A 180 12.71 2.12 4.22
C LEU A 180 11.28 2.44 4.68
N SER A 181 11.07 3.63 5.28
CA SER A 181 9.73 4.05 5.68
C SER A 181 8.75 4.09 4.50
N PRO A 182 7.46 3.77 4.72
CA PRO A 182 6.42 3.97 3.71
C PRO A 182 6.44 5.35 3.04
N ASP A 183 6.74 6.38 3.82
CA ASP A 183 6.83 7.77 3.35
C ASP A 183 8.00 8.05 2.40
N HIS A 184 8.97 7.14 2.28
CA HIS A 184 10.13 7.28 1.39
C HIS A 184 9.89 6.76 -0.02
N THR A 185 8.71 6.24 -0.30
CA THR A 185 8.35 5.73 -1.63
C THR A 185 7.24 6.57 -2.24
N LEU A 186 7.55 7.19 -3.38
CA LEU A 186 6.56 7.94 -4.13
C LEU A 186 5.65 6.98 -4.92
N VAL A 187 4.34 7.15 -4.80
CA VAL A 187 3.36 6.44 -5.62
C VAL A 187 2.75 7.38 -6.64
N LEU A 188 2.65 6.90 -7.88
CA LEU A 188 1.99 7.59 -8.99
C LEU A 188 0.85 6.74 -9.54
N VAL A 189 -0.19 7.39 -10.06
CA VAL A 189 -1.24 6.77 -10.89
C VAL A 189 -1.25 7.47 -12.24
N ASN A 190 -1.02 6.74 -13.32
CA ASN A 190 -0.87 7.30 -14.68
C ASN A 190 0.16 8.44 -14.75
N GLY A 191 1.23 8.38 -13.92
CA GLY A 191 2.28 9.39 -13.85
C GLY A 191 1.97 10.61 -12.97
N TRP A 192 0.79 10.71 -12.36
CA TRP A 192 0.40 11.74 -11.39
C TRP A 192 0.59 11.23 -9.96
N ARG A 193 0.99 12.11 -9.05
CA ARG A 193 1.25 11.76 -7.63
C ARG A 193 -0.03 11.31 -6.95
N ARG A 194 0.00 10.16 -6.30
CA ARG A 194 -1.09 9.68 -5.43
C ARG A 194 -0.96 10.30 -4.04
N HIS A 195 -2.04 10.81 -3.47
CA HIS A 195 -2.09 11.30 -2.10
C HIS A 195 -1.84 10.18 -1.08
N GLN A 196 -1.33 10.55 0.10
CA GLN A 196 -1.11 9.64 1.21
C GLN A 196 -2.44 9.35 1.94
N MET A 197 -2.47 8.23 2.71
CA MET A 197 -3.56 7.94 3.63
C MET A 197 -3.60 8.93 4.80
N ALA A 198 -4.77 9.09 5.41
CA ALA A 198 -4.97 9.98 6.55
C ALA A 198 -4.35 9.44 7.83
N VAL A 199 -4.38 8.12 8.01
CA VAL A 199 -3.85 7.45 9.20
C VAL A 199 -2.36 7.68 9.34
N LEU A 200 -1.97 8.15 10.53
CA LEU A 200 -0.60 8.13 11.00
C LEU A 200 -0.43 6.92 11.90
N ASN A 201 0.47 6.00 11.53
CA ASN A 201 0.77 4.86 12.38
C ASN A 201 1.56 5.33 13.61
N THR A 202 0.94 5.34 14.78
CA THR A 202 1.58 5.67 16.05
C THR A 202 1.80 4.46 16.94
N PHE A 203 1.25 3.29 16.55
CA PHE A 203 1.35 2.08 17.35
C PHE A 203 2.71 1.40 17.16
N ALA A 204 3.36 1.06 18.27
CA ALA A 204 4.73 0.56 18.26
C ALA A 204 4.91 -0.77 17.51
N TYR A 205 3.88 -1.61 17.45
CA TYR A 205 3.92 -2.91 16.74
C TYR A 205 3.61 -2.79 15.24
N GLY A 206 3.18 -1.61 14.79
CA GLY A 206 2.83 -1.37 13.40
C GLY A 206 4.04 -1.15 12.51
N MET A 207 4.05 -1.74 11.31
CA MET A 207 5.10 -1.48 10.33
C MET A 207 5.10 0.00 9.92
N GLY A 208 6.29 0.63 9.99
CA GLY A 208 6.44 2.02 9.63
C GLY A 208 5.87 2.98 10.67
N ALA A 209 6.05 2.67 11.96
CA ALA A 209 5.68 3.58 13.05
C ALA A 209 6.19 5.01 12.77
N GLY A 210 5.32 6.00 12.98
CA GLY A 210 5.59 7.40 12.68
C GLY A 210 5.37 7.80 11.21
N SER A 211 4.81 6.93 10.35
CA SER A 211 4.58 7.23 8.93
C SER A 211 3.11 7.07 8.51
N SER A 212 2.76 7.64 7.36
CA SER A 212 1.45 7.48 6.73
C SER A 212 1.52 6.58 5.48
N GLY A 213 2.32 6.89 4.48
CA GLY A 213 2.40 6.14 3.22
C GLY A 213 1.16 6.28 2.31
N VAL A 214 1.08 5.43 1.29
CA VAL A 214 -0.04 5.38 0.33
C VAL A 214 -0.74 4.03 0.40
N ASP A 215 -2.08 4.03 0.43
CA ASP A 215 -2.88 2.81 0.34
C ASP A 215 -3.01 2.37 -1.13
N LEU A 216 -2.28 1.32 -1.51
CA LEU A 216 -2.37 0.72 -2.83
C LEU A 216 -3.65 -0.09 -3.02
N ASN A 217 -4.24 -0.57 -1.93
CA ASN A 217 -5.45 -1.38 -1.98
C ASN A 217 -6.72 -0.53 -2.19
N ALA A 218 -6.61 0.81 -2.20
CA ALA A 218 -7.70 1.71 -2.59
C ALA A 218 -7.89 1.82 -4.12
N ILE A 219 -7.10 1.07 -4.92
CA ILE A 219 -7.13 1.07 -6.38
C ILE A 219 -7.60 -0.30 -6.87
N PRO A 220 -8.71 -0.40 -7.65
CA PRO A 220 -9.19 -1.68 -8.13
C PRO A 220 -8.13 -2.44 -8.92
N SER A 221 -7.79 -3.65 -8.49
CA SER A 221 -6.75 -4.48 -9.10
C SER A 221 -7.06 -4.82 -10.56
N GLY A 222 -8.34 -5.05 -10.88
CA GLY A 222 -8.82 -5.31 -12.23
C GLY A 222 -8.63 -4.13 -13.21
N ALA A 223 -8.49 -2.91 -12.70
CA ALA A 223 -8.28 -1.69 -13.51
C ALA A 223 -6.82 -1.48 -13.93
N ILE A 224 -5.86 -2.18 -13.31
CA ILE A 224 -4.43 -1.99 -13.52
C ILE A 224 -3.98 -2.66 -14.82
N ASP A 225 -3.32 -1.91 -15.71
CA ASP A 225 -2.66 -2.42 -16.91
C ASP A 225 -1.25 -2.95 -16.59
N ARG A 226 -0.52 -2.22 -15.77
CA ARG A 226 0.81 -2.60 -15.27
C ARG A 226 1.20 -1.77 -14.06
N ILE A 227 2.19 -2.25 -13.32
CA ILE A 227 2.87 -1.48 -12.29
C ILE A 227 4.35 -1.39 -12.66
N GLU A 228 4.88 -0.17 -12.62
CA GLU A 228 6.29 0.13 -12.84
C GLU A 228 6.94 0.47 -11.50
N VAL A 229 8.01 -0.22 -11.14
CA VAL A 229 8.75 0.02 -9.88
C VAL A 229 10.15 0.49 -10.21
N LEU A 230 10.40 1.78 -10.08
CA LEU A 230 11.71 2.38 -10.18
C LEU A 230 12.45 2.19 -8.86
N ARG A 231 13.52 1.41 -8.86
CA ARG A 231 14.36 1.11 -7.70
C ARG A 231 15.59 2.01 -7.65
N ASP A 232 15.37 3.33 -7.67
CA ASP A 232 16.44 4.34 -7.58
C ASP A 232 15.90 5.67 -7.06
N GLY A 233 16.74 6.49 -6.43
CA GLY A 233 16.36 7.82 -6.02
C GLY A 233 15.95 8.68 -7.21
N ALA A 234 14.80 9.35 -7.10
CA ALA A 234 14.20 10.06 -8.22
C ALA A 234 13.59 11.44 -7.85
N SER A 235 14.00 12.00 -6.71
CA SER A 235 13.48 13.31 -6.27
C SER A 235 13.77 14.44 -7.26
N ALA A 236 14.88 14.39 -8.01
CA ALA A 236 15.19 15.36 -9.05
C ALA A 236 14.19 15.36 -10.23
N GLN A 237 13.50 14.23 -10.46
CA GLN A 237 12.53 14.06 -11.53
C GLN A 237 11.08 14.20 -11.07
N TYR A 238 10.76 13.70 -9.85
CA TYR A 238 9.37 13.57 -9.36
C TYR A 238 9.07 14.37 -8.10
N GLY A 239 10.10 14.98 -7.46
CA GLY A 239 9.96 15.76 -6.22
C GLY A 239 10.14 14.95 -4.95
N SER A 240 9.68 15.50 -3.83
CA SER A 240 9.80 14.90 -2.50
C SER A 240 9.27 13.46 -2.45
N ASP A 241 9.74 12.69 -1.46
CA ASP A 241 9.30 11.33 -1.11
C ASP A 241 9.87 10.21 -2.01
N ALA A 242 10.47 10.54 -3.18
CA ALA A 242 11.10 9.56 -4.07
C ALA A 242 12.55 9.22 -3.62
N ILE A 243 12.73 8.82 -2.36
CA ILE A 243 14.02 8.43 -1.76
C ILE A 243 14.32 6.96 -2.04
N ALA A 244 13.43 6.04 -1.64
CA ALA A 244 13.56 4.61 -1.87
C ALA A 244 13.35 4.24 -3.34
N GLY A 245 12.44 4.95 -3.99
CA GLY A 245 12.04 4.73 -5.37
C GLY A 245 10.68 5.32 -5.70
N VAL A 246 10.15 4.88 -6.86
CA VAL A 246 8.83 5.29 -7.35
C VAL A 246 8.04 4.05 -7.76
N VAL A 247 6.78 3.97 -7.36
CA VAL A 247 5.81 2.97 -7.83
C VAL A 247 4.78 3.69 -8.69
N ASN A 248 4.70 3.37 -9.99
CA ASN A 248 3.72 3.96 -10.90
C ASN A 248 2.68 2.92 -11.29
N VAL A 249 1.43 3.14 -10.91
CA VAL A 249 0.29 2.31 -11.28
C VAL A 249 -0.30 2.87 -12.57
N VAL A 250 -0.14 2.14 -13.65
CA VAL A 250 -0.68 2.51 -14.96
C VAL A 250 -2.00 1.80 -15.17
N MET A 251 -3.04 2.57 -15.44
CA MET A 251 -4.41 2.07 -15.53
C MET A 251 -4.76 1.65 -16.96
N LYS A 252 -5.61 0.65 -17.11
CA LYS A 252 -6.15 0.22 -18.42
C LYS A 252 -6.91 1.34 -19.10
N GLU A 253 -6.66 1.54 -20.38
CA GLU A 253 -7.31 2.56 -21.19
C GLU A 253 -7.72 2.00 -22.57
N GLY A 254 -8.57 2.75 -23.27
CA GLY A 254 -9.03 2.36 -24.60
C GLY A 254 -10.21 1.38 -24.57
N ALA A 255 -10.67 1.01 -25.75
CA ALA A 255 -11.72 0.01 -25.89
C ALA A 255 -11.16 -1.40 -25.72
N PHE A 256 -11.81 -2.22 -24.93
CA PHE A 256 -11.48 -3.65 -24.72
C PHE A 256 -12.73 -4.49 -24.50
N THR A 257 -12.61 -5.79 -24.69
CA THR A 257 -13.69 -6.73 -24.39
C THR A 257 -14.00 -6.70 -22.89
N PRO A 258 -15.25 -6.42 -22.47
CA PRO A 258 -15.63 -6.43 -21.07
C PRO A 258 -15.26 -7.75 -20.40
N PHE A 259 -14.84 -7.66 -19.13
CA PHE A 259 -14.45 -8.83 -18.35
C PHE A 259 -15.07 -8.78 -16.96
N LEU A 260 -15.21 -9.96 -16.37
CA LEU A 260 -15.61 -10.17 -14.98
C LEU A 260 -14.70 -11.26 -14.40
N ASN A 261 -14.06 -10.96 -13.29
CA ASN A 261 -13.26 -11.88 -12.50
C ASN A 261 -13.95 -12.12 -11.17
N VAL A 262 -13.98 -13.37 -10.73
CA VAL A 262 -14.47 -13.79 -9.42
C VAL A 262 -13.41 -14.69 -8.82
N GLU A 263 -12.88 -14.30 -7.69
CA GLU A 263 -11.99 -15.12 -6.87
C GLU A 263 -12.66 -15.39 -5.52
N SER A 264 -12.59 -16.62 -5.05
CA SER A 264 -13.05 -17.00 -3.71
C SER A 264 -12.08 -17.99 -3.10
N GLY A 265 -11.83 -17.83 -1.81
CA GLY A 265 -10.92 -18.71 -1.09
C GLY A 265 -11.18 -18.73 0.40
N VAL A 266 -10.43 -19.57 1.10
CA VAL A 266 -10.54 -19.76 2.55
C VAL A 266 -9.21 -20.27 3.09
N TYR A 267 -8.87 -19.88 4.32
CA TYR A 267 -7.76 -20.48 5.03
C TYR A 267 -8.15 -21.86 5.54
N THR A 268 -7.37 -22.88 5.16
CA THR A 268 -7.52 -24.27 5.64
C THR A 268 -6.22 -24.72 6.24
N THR A 269 -6.19 -24.81 7.54
CA THR A 269 -4.95 -25.04 8.29
C THR A 269 -5.00 -26.39 9.06
N LYS A 270 -3.86 -26.84 9.55
CA LYS A 270 -3.80 -28.09 10.37
C LYS A 270 -4.24 -27.86 11.80
N ASP A 271 -3.93 -26.67 12.34
CA ASP A 271 -3.99 -26.41 13.77
C ASP A 271 -5.15 -25.49 14.18
N TYR A 272 -5.82 -24.85 13.19
CA TYR A 272 -6.91 -23.93 13.41
C TYR A 272 -8.13 -24.31 12.55
N PRO A 273 -9.35 -23.93 12.95
CA PRO A 273 -10.55 -24.09 12.12
C PRO A 273 -10.41 -23.36 10.76
N ASP A 274 -11.14 -23.82 9.78
CA ASP A 274 -11.26 -23.12 8.49
C ASP A 274 -11.95 -21.77 8.72
N ASP A 275 -11.29 -20.68 8.30
CA ASP A 275 -11.75 -19.30 8.48
C ASP A 275 -11.24 -18.36 7.39
N GLY A 276 -11.53 -17.06 7.51
CA GLY A 276 -11.05 -16.04 6.57
C GLY A 276 -11.60 -16.24 5.16
N ALA A 277 -12.84 -16.70 5.03
CA ALA A 277 -13.48 -16.84 3.72
C ALA A 277 -13.46 -15.49 2.99
N THR A 278 -12.94 -15.52 1.76
CA THR A 278 -12.77 -14.31 0.96
C THR A 278 -13.53 -14.46 -0.35
N VAL A 279 -14.18 -13.39 -0.79
CA VAL A 279 -14.77 -13.27 -2.11
C VAL A 279 -14.35 -11.93 -2.68
N ASP A 280 -13.74 -11.96 -3.85
CA ASP A 280 -13.43 -10.80 -4.67
C ASP A 280 -14.16 -10.89 -6.00
N ILE A 281 -14.82 -9.80 -6.37
CA ILE A 281 -15.52 -9.67 -7.66
C ILE A 281 -15.05 -8.37 -8.29
N ASN A 282 -14.31 -8.48 -9.37
CA ASN A 282 -13.86 -7.30 -10.10
C ASN A 282 -14.17 -7.42 -11.59
N GLY A 283 -14.34 -6.27 -12.23
CA GLY A 283 -14.66 -6.26 -13.65
C GLY A 283 -14.45 -4.90 -14.28
N GLY A 284 -14.47 -4.90 -15.60
CA GLY A 284 -14.26 -3.68 -16.34
C GLY A 284 -14.85 -3.72 -17.73
N LEU A 285 -15.15 -2.55 -18.26
CA LEU A 285 -15.61 -2.32 -19.62
C LEU A 285 -14.92 -1.09 -20.19
N GLY A 286 -14.56 -1.18 -21.47
CA GLY A 286 -13.93 -0.11 -22.20
C GLY A 286 -14.55 0.04 -23.58
N PHE A 287 -14.98 1.25 -23.94
CA PHE A 287 -15.65 1.51 -25.19
C PHE A 287 -15.22 2.83 -25.82
N GLY A 288 -15.36 2.92 -27.13
CA GLY A 288 -15.10 4.15 -27.86
C GLY A 288 -16.21 5.18 -27.64
N VAL A 289 -15.83 6.45 -27.44
CA VAL A 289 -16.73 7.60 -27.31
C VAL A 289 -16.30 8.62 -28.34
N GLY A 290 -16.98 8.67 -29.47
CA GLY A 290 -16.55 9.52 -30.59
C GLY A 290 -15.15 9.13 -31.07
N ARG A 291 -14.17 10.03 -30.96
CA ARG A 291 -12.76 9.79 -31.26
C ARG A 291 -11.96 9.25 -30.04
N GLY A 292 -12.56 9.30 -28.88
CA GLY A 292 -11.94 8.94 -27.61
C GLY A 292 -12.38 7.58 -27.09
N SER A 293 -12.07 7.35 -25.83
CA SER A 293 -12.44 6.13 -25.11
C SER A 293 -12.79 6.46 -23.65
N LEU A 294 -13.68 5.64 -23.10
CA LEU A 294 -14.03 5.61 -21.70
C LEU A 294 -13.87 4.17 -21.18
N THR A 295 -13.19 4.03 -20.06
CA THR A 295 -13.10 2.77 -19.33
C THR A 295 -13.72 2.93 -17.95
N LEU A 296 -14.43 1.92 -17.50
CA LEU A 296 -15.06 1.87 -16.18
C LEU A 296 -14.71 0.54 -15.53
N PHE A 297 -14.34 0.59 -14.27
CA PHE A 297 -13.98 -0.58 -13.45
C PHE A 297 -14.71 -0.54 -12.12
N GLY A 298 -15.02 -1.73 -11.61
CA GLY A 298 -15.56 -1.92 -10.27
C GLY A 298 -14.92 -3.14 -9.62
N GLU A 299 -14.76 -3.08 -8.30
CA GLU A 299 -14.30 -4.21 -7.49
C GLU A 299 -15.04 -4.21 -6.16
N TYR A 300 -15.38 -5.40 -5.69
CA TYR A 300 -15.94 -5.62 -4.36
C TYR A 300 -15.21 -6.78 -3.71
N LEU A 301 -14.56 -6.50 -2.59
CA LEU A 301 -13.88 -7.47 -1.74
C LEU A 301 -14.69 -7.66 -0.44
N HIS A 302 -14.88 -8.91 -0.06
CA HIS A 302 -15.33 -9.29 1.27
C HIS A 302 -14.41 -10.36 1.83
N ARG A 303 -13.87 -10.15 3.02
CA ARG A 303 -13.03 -11.10 3.75
C ARG A 303 -13.55 -11.26 5.17
N ASP A 304 -13.89 -12.48 5.55
CA ASP A 304 -14.17 -12.85 6.93
C ASP A 304 -12.90 -12.82 7.79
N PRO A 305 -13.00 -12.64 9.10
CA PRO A 305 -11.84 -12.62 9.99
C PRO A 305 -11.15 -13.99 10.07
N THR A 306 -9.85 -13.96 10.36
CA THR A 306 -9.09 -15.15 10.79
C THR A 306 -8.71 -15.00 12.26
N ASN A 307 -8.66 -16.07 13.01
CA ASN A 307 -8.16 -16.02 14.39
C ASN A 307 -7.12 -17.10 14.66
N ARG A 308 -5.93 -16.69 15.06
CA ARG A 308 -4.78 -17.53 15.39
C ARG A 308 -4.37 -17.38 16.86
N ALA A 309 -5.19 -16.69 17.66
CA ALA A 309 -4.98 -16.62 19.11
C ALA A 309 -5.12 -18.01 19.74
N TRP A 310 -4.31 -18.27 20.75
CA TRP A 310 -4.47 -19.44 21.60
C TRP A 310 -5.43 -19.16 22.75
N PRO A 311 -6.00 -20.22 23.35
CA PRO A 311 -6.76 -20.08 24.58
C PRO A 311 -5.92 -19.39 25.66
N ASP A 312 -6.53 -18.44 26.34
CA ASP A 312 -5.92 -17.72 27.43
C ASP A 312 -5.70 -18.64 28.63
N SER A 313 -4.45 -18.75 29.08
CA SER A 313 -4.10 -19.62 30.22
C SER A 313 -4.64 -19.10 31.56
N PHE A 314 -4.89 -17.80 31.68
CA PHE A 314 -5.44 -17.19 32.89
C PHE A 314 -6.90 -17.61 33.14
N LEU A 315 -7.63 -17.96 32.09
CA LEU A 315 -9.04 -18.34 32.11
C LEU A 315 -9.25 -19.81 31.67
N VAL A 316 -8.25 -20.64 31.82
CA VAL A 316 -8.33 -22.06 31.49
C VAL A 316 -9.57 -22.68 32.11
N ASP A 317 -10.24 -23.48 31.30
CA ASP A 317 -11.49 -24.22 31.58
C ASP A 317 -11.66 -24.58 33.05
N VAL A 318 -12.46 -23.79 33.70
CA VAL A 318 -12.92 -24.00 35.08
C VAL A 318 -14.35 -24.51 35.07
N SER A 319 -14.70 -25.31 34.06
CA SER A 319 -16.01 -25.97 33.98
C SER A 319 -16.32 -26.68 35.28
N GLY A 320 -17.41 -26.30 35.93
CA GLY A 320 -17.79 -26.82 37.26
C GLY A 320 -17.30 -25.98 38.44
N VAL A 321 -16.51 -24.95 38.27
CA VAL A 321 -16.18 -23.97 39.32
C VAL A 321 -17.25 -22.88 39.36
N ALA A 322 -17.80 -22.63 40.54
CA ALA A 322 -18.76 -21.56 40.76
C ALA A 322 -18.14 -20.20 40.49
N ASP A 323 -18.95 -19.26 40.04
CA ASP A 323 -18.56 -17.87 39.91
C ASP A 323 -17.94 -17.37 41.22
N LEU A 324 -16.84 -16.63 41.13
CA LEU A 324 -16.26 -15.97 42.29
C LEU A 324 -17.13 -14.74 42.63
N ILE A 325 -17.63 -14.70 43.83
CA ILE A 325 -18.50 -13.65 44.33
C ILE A 325 -17.76 -12.89 45.41
N ASP A 326 -17.73 -11.57 45.36
CA ASP A 326 -17.23 -10.72 46.42
C ASP A 326 -18.08 -10.94 47.69
N PRO A 327 -17.49 -11.37 48.80
CA PRO A 327 -18.23 -11.67 50.02
C PRO A 327 -18.79 -10.45 50.70
N THR A 328 -18.30 -9.25 50.35
CA THR A 328 -18.73 -7.96 50.94
C THR A 328 -19.89 -7.31 50.17
N THR A 329 -19.77 -7.30 48.82
CA THR A 329 -20.73 -6.61 47.96
C THR A 329 -21.75 -7.53 47.31
N GLY A 330 -21.49 -8.85 47.29
CA GLY A 330 -22.33 -9.85 46.61
C GLY A 330 -22.22 -9.80 45.08
N ARG A 331 -21.28 -8.99 44.55
CA ARG A 331 -21.04 -8.90 43.10
C ARG A 331 -20.30 -10.13 42.60
N ILE A 332 -20.58 -10.52 41.37
CA ILE A 332 -19.79 -11.54 40.68
C ILE A 332 -18.44 -10.93 40.31
N ILE A 333 -17.37 -11.35 40.95
CA ILE A 333 -16.00 -10.94 40.65
C ILE A 333 -15.52 -11.68 39.41
N GLN A 334 -15.91 -12.95 39.22
CA GLN A 334 -15.50 -13.74 38.07
C GLN A 334 -16.58 -14.73 37.64
N LYS A 335 -17.04 -14.62 36.41
CA LYS A 335 -17.81 -15.66 35.72
C LYS A 335 -16.87 -16.63 35.06
N ARG A 336 -16.60 -17.78 35.70
CA ARG A 336 -15.58 -18.71 35.27
C ARG A 336 -16.04 -19.67 34.18
N ASN A 337 -17.35 -19.84 33.93
CA ASN A 337 -17.88 -20.87 33.05
C ASN A 337 -18.37 -20.41 31.69
N ALA A 338 -18.26 -19.14 31.34
CA ALA A 338 -18.96 -18.59 30.18
C ALA A 338 -18.08 -17.78 29.22
N LEU A 339 -16.76 -17.70 29.45
CA LEU A 339 -15.87 -17.02 28.53
C LEU A 339 -15.54 -17.95 27.36
N THR A 340 -15.94 -17.51 26.17
CA THR A 340 -15.58 -18.22 24.93
C THR A 340 -14.07 -18.09 24.69
N GLN A 341 -13.42 -19.19 24.41
CA GLN A 341 -11.99 -19.23 24.08
C GLN A 341 -11.77 -19.51 22.59
N PRO A 342 -10.76 -18.88 21.98
CA PRO A 342 -9.92 -17.81 22.54
C PRO A 342 -10.71 -16.51 22.74
N ASN A 343 -10.43 -15.79 23.83
CA ASN A 343 -11.03 -14.49 24.15
C ASN A 343 -10.34 -13.32 23.46
N TYR A 344 -9.18 -13.56 22.85
CA TYR A 344 -8.44 -12.62 22.02
C TYR A 344 -8.65 -12.91 20.54
N HIS A 345 -8.36 -11.91 19.73
CA HIS A 345 -8.26 -12.03 18.28
C HIS A 345 -6.82 -11.75 17.82
N TRP A 346 -6.24 -12.70 17.07
CA TRP A 346 -4.90 -12.57 16.48
C TRP A 346 -4.92 -13.06 15.04
N GLY A 347 -5.10 -12.16 14.10
CA GLY A 347 -5.29 -12.48 12.69
C GLY A 347 -5.83 -11.29 11.90
N ASP A 348 -6.27 -11.56 10.68
CA ASP A 348 -6.94 -10.56 9.86
C ASP A 348 -8.33 -10.27 10.43
N GLY A 349 -8.72 -9.00 10.45
CA GLY A 349 -10.08 -8.60 10.76
C GLY A 349 -11.04 -8.80 9.59
N LEU A 350 -12.34 -8.61 9.83
CA LEU A 350 -13.33 -8.45 8.77
C LEU A 350 -12.92 -7.27 7.87
N GLU A 351 -13.08 -7.43 6.55
CA GLU A 351 -12.88 -6.34 5.59
C GLU A 351 -13.94 -6.41 4.49
N LYS A 352 -14.53 -5.26 4.19
CA LYS A 352 -15.42 -5.06 3.03
C LYS A 352 -14.93 -3.83 2.30
N ASP A 353 -14.62 -3.99 1.03
CA ASP A 353 -14.11 -2.93 0.17
C ASP A 353 -14.98 -2.81 -1.07
N ALA A 354 -15.37 -1.60 -1.42
CA ALA A 354 -16.08 -1.30 -2.66
C ALA A 354 -15.32 -0.21 -3.41
N MET A 355 -14.84 -0.53 -4.59
CA MET A 355 -13.97 0.34 -5.37
C MET A 355 -14.51 0.57 -6.77
N THR A 356 -14.28 1.77 -7.29
CA THR A 356 -14.58 2.12 -8.69
C THR A 356 -13.43 2.94 -9.27
N PHE A 357 -13.20 2.82 -10.56
CA PHE A 357 -12.23 3.65 -11.28
C PHE A 357 -12.71 3.91 -12.71
N ALA A 358 -12.48 5.13 -13.19
CA ALA A 358 -12.77 5.51 -14.57
C ALA A 358 -11.54 6.15 -15.22
N ASN A 359 -11.36 5.91 -16.52
CA ASN A 359 -10.32 6.55 -17.31
C ASN A 359 -10.91 6.99 -18.65
N PHE A 360 -10.74 8.27 -18.99
CA PHE A 360 -11.29 8.90 -20.17
C PHE A 360 -10.21 9.58 -20.99
N ARG A 361 -10.26 9.42 -22.32
CA ARG A 361 -9.38 10.11 -23.28
C ARG A 361 -10.18 10.57 -24.46
N LEU A 362 -9.94 11.79 -24.90
CA LEU A 362 -10.59 12.39 -26.08
C LEU A 362 -9.57 13.13 -26.94
N PRO A 363 -9.05 12.55 -28.02
CA PRO A 363 -8.32 13.26 -29.04
C PRO A 363 -9.19 14.39 -29.66
N LEU A 364 -8.66 15.61 -29.72
CA LEU A 364 -9.40 16.80 -30.19
C LEU A 364 -9.30 16.99 -31.69
N ASN A 365 -8.35 16.32 -32.35
CA ASN A 365 -8.15 16.40 -33.80
C ASN A 365 -7.83 15.02 -34.39
N ASP A 366 -7.98 14.89 -35.71
CA ASP A 366 -7.80 13.63 -36.43
C ASP A 366 -6.32 13.15 -36.41
N GLY A 367 -5.37 14.03 -36.21
CA GLY A 367 -3.95 13.70 -36.10
C GLY A 367 -3.51 13.25 -34.72
N GLY A 368 -4.42 13.25 -33.72
CA GLY A 368 -4.10 12.87 -32.34
C GLY A 368 -3.03 13.75 -31.67
N THR A 369 -2.80 14.98 -32.22
CA THR A 369 -1.77 15.89 -31.72
C THR A 369 -2.20 16.65 -30.47
N SER A 370 -3.47 16.60 -30.12
CA SER A 370 -4.01 17.16 -28.88
C SER A 370 -5.11 16.27 -28.32
N GLU A 371 -5.15 16.12 -27.00
CA GLU A 371 -6.16 15.33 -26.30
C GLU A 371 -6.50 15.93 -24.95
N VAL A 372 -7.73 15.69 -24.51
CA VAL A 372 -8.16 15.86 -23.13
C VAL A 372 -8.20 14.48 -22.50
N TYR A 373 -7.74 14.38 -21.28
CA TYR A 373 -7.83 13.16 -20.48
C TYR A 373 -8.41 13.47 -19.10
N ALA A 374 -9.04 12.47 -18.49
CA ALA A 374 -9.45 12.50 -17.11
C ALA A 374 -9.45 11.06 -16.55
N PHE A 375 -9.08 10.91 -15.31
CA PHE A 375 -9.20 9.64 -14.61
C PHE A 375 -9.45 9.87 -13.12
N GLY A 376 -9.96 8.87 -12.44
CA GLY A 376 -10.18 8.93 -11.01
C GLY A 376 -10.91 7.73 -10.48
N GLY A 377 -10.92 7.62 -9.16
CA GLY A 377 -11.53 6.52 -8.45
C GLY A 377 -12.10 6.91 -7.11
N TYR A 378 -12.90 6.03 -6.61
CA TYR A 378 -13.46 6.05 -5.27
C TYR A 378 -13.31 4.67 -4.65
N SER A 379 -12.87 4.60 -3.41
CA SER A 379 -12.97 3.40 -2.59
C SER A 379 -13.62 3.70 -1.25
N HIS A 380 -14.36 2.72 -0.75
CA HIS A 380 -14.97 2.74 0.56
C HIS A 380 -14.71 1.41 1.24
N ARG A 381 -13.97 1.46 2.34
CA ARG A 381 -13.58 0.29 3.12
C ARG A 381 -14.14 0.40 4.53
N VAL A 382 -14.78 -0.68 4.98
CA VAL A 382 -15.11 -0.90 6.38
C VAL A 382 -14.45 -2.18 6.86
N GLY A 383 -13.97 -2.19 8.07
CA GLY A 383 -13.27 -3.34 8.62
C GLY A 383 -13.48 -3.49 10.11
N THR A 384 -12.90 -4.52 10.69
CA THR A 384 -12.85 -4.74 12.14
C THR A 384 -11.43 -5.03 12.55
N GLY A 385 -10.84 -4.18 13.37
CA GLY A 385 -9.62 -4.45 14.12
C GLY A 385 -9.97 -4.74 15.58
N ASN A 386 -9.05 -5.33 16.33
CA ASN A 386 -9.32 -5.67 17.71
C ASN A 386 -8.22 -5.10 18.63
N GLY A 387 -8.61 -4.77 19.86
CA GLY A 387 -7.67 -4.42 20.91
C GLY A 387 -7.27 -5.61 21.76
N PHE A 388 -6.76 -5.32 22.96
CA PHE A 388 -6.50 -6.31 23.99
C PHE A 388 -7.77 -6.58 24.78
N PHE A 389 -7.99 -7.83 25.22
CA PHE A 389 -9.13 -8.20 26.04
C PHE A 389 -9.10 -7.48 27.39
N ARG A 390 -10.23 -6.96 27.84
CA ARG A 390 -10.43 -6.38 29.16
C ARG A 390 -11.12 -7.42 30.04
N TYR A 391 -10.40 -7.91 31.03
CA TYR A 391 -10.92 -8.89 31.95
C TYR A 391 -12.03 -8.31 32.83
N PHE A 392 -12.83 -9.19 33.42
CA PHE A 392 -13.93 -8.84 34.31
C PHE A 392 -13.48 -7.94 35.48
N ASP A 393 -12.23 -8.10 35.97
CA ASP A 393 -11.62 -7.35 37.06
C ASP A 393 -10.70 -6.20 36.58
N SER A 394 -10.79 -5.82 35.33
CA SER A 394 -10.04 -4.68 34.81
C SER A 394 -10.60 -3.36 35.33
N GLU A 395 -9.75 -2.41 35.71
CA GLU A 395 -10.11 -1.01 35.99
C GLU A 395 -10.86 -0.33 34.85
N LYS A 396 -10.75 -0.87 33.63
CA LYS A 396 -11.43 -0.40 32.40
C LYS A 396 -12.78 -1.08 32.17
N ASN A 397 -13.25 -1.91 33.08
CA ASN A 397 -14.47 -2.67 32.93
C ASN A 397 -15.50 -2.33 34.02
N TRP A 398 -16.75 -2.47 33.67
CA TRP A 398 -17.90 -2.50 34.60
C TRP A 398 -18.61 -3.83 34.46
N PRO A 399 -18.66 -4.68 35.52
CA PRO A 399 -19.35 -5.96 35.48
C PRO A 399 -20.84 -5.88 35.14
N GLU A 400 -21.47 -4.73 35.38
CA GLU A 400 -22.85 -4.43 34.99
C GLU A 400 -23.02 -4.35 33.48
N LEU A 401 -21.98 -3.90 32.75
CA LEU A 401 -21.94 -3.82 31.29
C LEU A 401 -21.38 -5.09 30.68
N TYR A 402 -20.24 -5.57 31.21
CA TYR A 402 -19.52 -6.72 30.70
C TYR A 402 -19.11 -7.66 31.82
N PRO A 403 -20.02 -8.56 32.25
CA PRO A 403 -19.79 -9.45 33.42
C PRO A 403 -18.61 -10.40 33.24
N GLN A 404 -18.20 -10.69 32.00
CA GLN A 404 -17.10 -11.62 31.68
C GLN A 404 -15.86 -10.89 31.19
N GLY A 405 -15.90 -9.55 31.12
CA GLY A 405 -14.95 -8.76 30.36
C GLY A 405 -15.37 -8.63 28.89
N PHE A 406 -14.55 -7.96 28.08
CA PHE A 406 -14.85 -7.68 26.68
C PHE A 406 -13.58 -7.53 25.86
N LEU A 407 -13.68 -7.81 24.56
CA LEU A 407 -12.68 -7.50 23.57
C LEU A 407 -13.13 -6.26 22.79
N PRO A 408 -12.52 -5.09 23.00
CA PRO A 408 -12.92 -3.88 22.28
C PRO A 408 -12.49 -3.95 20.83
N GLU A 409 -13.31 -3.37 19.95
CA GLU A 409 -13.19 -3.46 18.51
C GLU A 409 -13.07 -2.08 17.86
N PHE A 410 -12.14 -1.96 16.89
CA PHE A 410 -12.13 -0.87 15.92
C PHE A 410 -13.03 -1.21 14.74
N HIS A 411 -13.92 -0.31 14.38
CA HIS A 411 -14.75 -0.39 13.18
C HIS A 411 -14.48 0.82 12.27
N PRO A 412 -13.29 0.91 11.65
CA PRO A 412 -12.97 2.04 10.80
C PRO A 412 -13.88 2.11 9.58
N ASP A 413 -14.24 3.34 9.22
CA ASP A 413 -14.87 3.69 7.95
C ASP A 413 -13.89 4.56 7.16
N VAL A 414 -13.40 4.02 6.03
CA VAL A 414 -12.35 4.64 5.24
C VAL A 414 -12.89 4.99 3.87
N ALA A 415 -12.85 6.27 3.52
CA ALA A 415 -13.23 6.75 2.20
C ALA A 415 -12.02 7.40 1.51
N ASP A 416 -11.75 6.98 0.28
CA ASP A 416 -10.67 7.47 -0.54
C ASP A 416 -11.19 7.95 -1.90
N TYR A 417 -10.82 9.17 -2.29
CA TYR A 417 -11.21 9.78 -3.55
C TYR A 417 -9.99 10.30 -4.29
N SER A 418 -9.97 10.12 -5.59
CA SER A 418 -9.01 10.79 -6.46
C SER A 418 -9.63 11.15 -7.80
N ALA A 419 -9.24 12.30 -8.33
CA ALA A 419 -9.61 12.72 -9.66
C ALA A 419 -8.48 13.52 -10.26
N ALA A 420 -8.10 13.20 -11.49
CA ALA A 420 -7.13 13.95 -12.28
C ALA A 420 -7.68 14.23 -13.66
N GLY A 421 -7.27 15.34 -14.24
CA GLY A 421 -7.64 15.68 -15.60
C GLY A 421 -6.68 16.70 -16.21
N GLY A 422 -6.60 16.68 -17.52
CA GLY A 422 -5.63 17.54 -18.18
C GLY A 422 -5.80 17.59 -19.69
N PHE A 423 -4.89 18.34 -20.27
CA PHE A 423 -4.78 18.58 -21.71
C PHE A 423 -3.35 18.28 -22.16
N ARG A 424 -3.20 17.42 -23.16
CA ARG A 424 -1.92 17.15 -23.82
C ARG A 424 -1.94 17.68 -25.25
N ALA A 425 -0.81 18.21 -25.67
CA ALA A 425 -0.68 18.72 -27.04
C ALA A 425 0.76 18.58 -27.56
N ASN A 426 0.88 18.31 -28.87
CA ASN A 426 2.14 18.41 -29.58
C ASN A 426 2.12 19.64 -30.46
N VAL A 427 2.90 20.68 -30.10
CA VAL A 427 2.94 21.96 -30.79
C VAL A 427 4.37 22.33 -31.16
N ASN A 428 4.70 22.46 -32.44
CA ASN A 428 6.04 22.78 -32.92
C ASN A 428 7.16 21.91 -32.37
N GLY A 429 6.86 20.60 -32.21
CA GLY A 429 7.79 19.61 -31.67
C GLY A 429 7.91 19.60 -30.14
N TRP A 430 7.17 20.45 -29.43
CA TRP A 430 6.97 20.33 -27.98
C TRP A 430 5.80 19.42 -27.67
N SER A 431 6.02 18.48 -26.81
CA SER A 431 4.97 17.70 -26.14
C SER A 431 4.64 18.42 -24.84
N LEU A 432 3.42 18.87 -24.69
CA LEU A 432 2.91 19.63 -23.53
C LEU A 432 1.90 18.79 -22.79
N ASP A 433 1.94 18.79 -21.44
CA ASP A 433 0.93 18.20 -20.57
C ASP A 433 0.61 19.20 -19.45
N LEU A 434 -0.61 19.74 -19.45
CA LEU A 434 -1.14 20.61 -18.41
C LEU A 434 -2.29 19.87 -17.74
N GLY A 435 -2.22 19.69 -16.44
CA GLY A 435 -3.28 19.00 -15.72
C GLY A 435 -3.32 19.35 -14.24
N ALA A 436 -4.35 18.85 -13.60
CA ALA A 436 -4.56 18.95 -12.17
C ALA A 436 -5.04 17.61 -11.60
N GLU A 437 -4.70 17.34 -10.36
CA GLU A 437 -5.15 16.20 -9.58
C GLU A 437 -5.61 16.69 -8.21
N PHE A 438 -6.70 16.09 -7.74
CA PHE A 438 -7.20 16.22 -6.38
C PHE A 438 -7.37 14.83 -5.77
N GLY A 439 -6.90 14.66 -4.54
CA GLY A 439 -7.07 13.45 -3.77
C GLY A 439 -7.41 13.75 -2.31
N THR A 440 -8.18 12.87 -1.70
CA THR A 440 -8.48 12.89 -0.26
C THR A 440 -8.66 11.48 0.26
N ASN A 441 -8.12 11.25 1.45
CA ASN A 441 -8.34 10.03 2.23
C ASN A 441 -8.89 10.45 3.60
N ARG A 442 -9.97 9.81 4.00
CA ARG A 442 -10.67 10.05 5.26
C ARG A 442 -10.74 8.74 6.04
N PHE A 443 -10.41 8.79 7.31
CA PHE A 443 -10.45 7.66 8.21
C PHE A 443 -11.25 8.03 9.47
N ASP A 444 -12.42 7.41 9.66
CA ASP A 444 -13.29 7.58 10.81
C ASP A 444 -12.99 6.45 11.81
N TYR A 445 -12.72 6.81 13.06
CA TYR A 445 -12.55 5.88 14.17
C TYR A 445 -13.89 5.62 14.84
N ASN A 446 -14.51 4.47 14.55
CA ASN A 446 -15.64 3.98 15.29
C ASN A 446 -15.16 2.84 16.19
N ILE A 447 -15.50 2.88 17.47
CA ILE A 447 -15.08 1.88 18.45
C ILE A 447 -16.36 1.20 18.95
N GLU A 448 -16.37 -0.12 18.91
CA GLU A 448 -17.52 -0.92 19.31
C GLU A 448 -17.14 -1.94 20.39
N ASN A 449 -18.12 -2.57 21.00
CA ASN A 449 -17.91 -3.53 22.08
C ASN A 449 -16.97 -2.99 23.18
N THR A 450 -17.24 -1.77 23.65
CA THR A 450 -16.35 -1.02 24.54
C THR A 450 -17.15 -0.20 25.56
N ASN A 451 -16.47 0.51 26.44
CA ASN A 451 -17.03 1.51 27.33
C ASN A 451 -15.98 2.58 27.67
N ASN A 452 -16.44 3.71 28.20
CA ASN A 452 -15.61 4.68 28.90
C ASN A 452 -15.77 4.44 30.41
N ALA A 453 -14.78 3.79 31.02
CA ALA A 453 -14.89 3.39 32.43
C ALA A 453 -15.14 4.58 33.37
N SER A 454 -14.62 5.76 33.05
CA SER A 454 -14.81 6.96 33.87
C SER A 454 -16.26 7.51 33.88
N LEU A 455 -17.10 7.04 32.94
CA LEU A 455 -18.56 7.38 32.94
C LEU A 455 -19.42 6.43 33.79
N GLY A 456 -18.79 5.42 34.40
CA GLY A 456 -19.49 4.47 35.27
C GLY A 456 -20.32 3.42 34.49
N PRO A 457 -21.14 2.61 35.18
CA PRO A 457 -21.89 1.51 34.58
C PRO A 457 -23.23 1.92 33.97
N CYS A 458 -23.59 3.21 33.97
CA CYS A 458 -24.93 3.66 33.62
C CYS A 458 -25.04 4.00 32.13
N LEU A 459 -25.99 3.37 31.43
CA LEU A 459 -26.32 3.64 30.03
C LEU A 459 -27.46 4.63 29.85
N ASP A 460 -28.06 5.11 30.93
CA ASP A 460 -29.17 6.05 30.91
C ASP A 460 -28.74 7.43 31.46
N VAL A 461 -29.11 8.50 30.77
CA VAL A 461 -28.89 9.89 31.21
C VAL A 461 -29.40 10.15 32.64
N ALA A 462 -30.48 9.49 33.04
CA ALA A 462 -31.05 9.65 34.35
C ALA A 462 -30.17 9.16 35.52
N CYS A 463 -29.14 8.39 35.23
CA CYS A 463 -28.24 7.84 36.23
C CYS A 463 -26.74 8.12 35.91
N ALA A 464 -26.42 9.13 35.08
CA ALA A 464 -25.07 9.52 34.77
C ALA A 464 -24.53 10.52 35.83
N PRO A 465 -23.69 10.11 36.79
CA PRO A 465 -23.18 10.98 37.83
C PRO A 465 -22.02 11.88 37.34
N GLY A 466 -21.70 12.90 38.11
CA GLY A 466 -20.56 13.76 37.92
C GLY A 466 -19.26 13.21 38.50
N ALA A 467 -18.27 14.10 38.60
CA ALA A 467 -16.90 13.74 39.00
C ALA A 467 -16.78 13.22 40.44
N ASP A 468 -17.73 13.54 41.32
CA ASP A 468 -17.77 13.05 42.72
C ASP A 468 -18.48 11.67 42.87
N GLY A 469 -18.98 11.10 41.73
CA GLY A 469 -19.71 9.83 41.77
C GLY A 469 -21.08 9.91 42.42
N ILE A 470 -21.61 11.10 42.76
CA ILE A 470 -22.89 11.33 43.40
C ILE A 470 -23.87 11.89 42.39
N LEU A 471 -24.94 11.16 42.11
CA LEU A 471 -25.99 11.58 41.19
C LEU A 471 -26.76 12.79 41.70
N GLY A 472 -27.14 13.70 40.80
CA GLY A 472 -28.06 14.76 41.02
C GLY A 472 -27.44 16.03 41.65
N ASN A 473 -26.15 16.20 41.54
CA ASN A 473 -25.47 17.44 41.94
C ASN A 473 -24.98 18.25 40.73
N GLY A 474 -24.32 19.40 40.96
CA GLY A 474 -24.01 20.34 39.89
C GLY A 474 -22.78 20.05 39.07
N ASP A 475 -22.07 18.97 39.33
CA ASP A 475 -20.88 18.51 38.59
C ASP A 475 -21.16 17.27 37.71
N ASP A 476 -22.40 16.79 37.70
CA ASP A 476 -22.79 15.69 36.80
C ASP A 476 -22.57 16.08 35.32
N PRO A 477 -21.77 15.30 34.55
CA PRO A 477 -21.56 15.58 33.14
C PRO A 477 -22.83 15.41 32.30
N GLY A 478 -23.84 14.70 32.82
CA GLY A 478 -25.09 14.42 32.12
C GLY A 478 -24.91 13.51 30.90
N ILE A 479 -23.77 12.84 30.80
CA ILE A 479 -23.37 11.96 29.68
C ILE A 479 -23.37 10.53 30.19
N PRO A 480 -24.27 9.66 29.72
CA PRO A 480 -24.27 8.25 30.07
C PRO A 480 -23.08 7.56 29.38
N ASN A 481 -22.68 6.40 29.91
CA ASN A 481 -21.77 5.50 29.22
C ASN A 481 -22.43 4.91 27.96
N GLN A 482 -21.62 4.41 27.06
CA GLN A 482 -22.03 3.82 25.79
C GLN A 482 -21.22 2.55 25.53
N LEU A 483 -21.70 1.71 24.61
CA LEU A 483 -21.01 0.48 24.18
C LEU A 483 -20.40 0.62 22.78
N SER A 484 -20.63 1.75 22.12
CA SER A 484 -20.03 2.16 20.85
C SER A 484 -19.83 3.66 20.82
N PHE A 485 -18.74 4.12 20.16
CA PHE A 485 -18.34 5.52 20.12
C PHE A 485 -17.83 5.91 18.75
N PHE A 486 -18.20 7.12 18.30
CA PHE A 486 -17.40 7.81 17.29
C PHE A 486 -16.22 8.49 17.99
N ALA A 487 -15.04 7.94 17.81
CA ALA A 487 -13.81 8.40 18.48
C ALA A 487 -13.08 9.50 17.70
N GLY A 488 -13.63 9.94 16.56
CA GLY A 488 -13.10 11.04 15.77
C GLY A 488 -12.59 10.63 14.39
N ARG A 489 -11.95 11.56 13.70
CA ARG A 489 -11.56 11.40 12.30
C ARG A 489 -10.18 11.98 12.03
N MET A 490 -9.46 11.35 11.12
CA MET A 490 -8.33 11.96 10.40
C MET A 490 -8.69 12.12 8.92
N GLU A 491 -8.29 13.25 8.33
CA GLU A 491 -8.48 13.50 6.90
C GLU A 491 -7.21 14.08 6.28
N ARG A 492 -6.82 13.54 5.12
CA ARG A 492 -5.74 14.05 4.28
C ARG A 492 -6.31 14.54 2.96
N ARG A 493 -5.85 15.73 2.52
CA ARG A 493 -6.25 16.35 1.25
C ARG A 493 -5.03 16.78 0.47
N GLU A 494 -5.04 16.59 -0.85
CA GLU A 494 -3.97 17.03 -1.72
C GLU A 494 -4.55 17.59 -3.05
N LEU A 495 -4.05 18.74 -3.46
CA LEU A 495 -4.29 19.32 -4.77
C LEU A 495 -2.95 19.55 -5.46
N LEU A 496 -2.78 19.00 -6.64
CA LEU A 496 -1.62 19.16 -7.50
C LEU A 496 -2.04 19.81 -8.83
N VAL A 497 -1.32 20.83 -9.27
CA VAL A 497 -1.42 21.41 -10.62
C VAL A 497 -0.05 21.35 -11.25
N GLY A 498 0.06 20.78 -12.45
CA GLY A 498 1.33 20.56 -13.13
C GLY A 498 1.32 20.97 -14.59
N LEU A 499 2.44 21.53 -15.02
CA LEU A 499 2.77 21.77 -16.43
C LEU A 499 4.07 21.05 -16.75
N ASN A 500 4.04 20.14 -17.71
CA ASN A 500 5.22 19.45 -18.23
C ASN A 500 5.37 19.78 -19.72
N ALA A 501 6.60 20.01 -20.15
CA ALA A 501 6.94 20.26 -21.55
C ALA A 501 8.19 19.48 -21.92
N ALA A 502 8.16 18.74 -23.02
CA ALA A 502 9.30 17.99 -23.51
C ALA A 502 9.53 18.22 -25.00
N LYS A 503 10.80 18.25 -25.43
CA LYS A 503 11.20 18.41 -26.81
C LYS A 503 12.48 17.64 -27.11
N SER A 504 12.53 17.01 -28.28
CA SER A 504 13.77 16.47 -28.84
C SER A 504 14.50 17.54 -29.59
N LEU A 505 15.78 17.76 -29.24
CA LEU A 505 16.68 18.77 -29.85
C LEU A 505 17.78 18.03 -30.58
N ASP A 506 17.92 18.29 -31.89
CA ASP A 506 19.06 17.79 -32.67
C ASP A 506 20.26 18.73 -32.46
N LEU A 507 21.22 18.26 -31.68
CA LEU A 507 22.45 18.97 -31.35
C LEU A 507 23.69 18.32 -31.98
N GLY A 508 23.49 17.43 -32.96
CA GLY A 508 24.58 16.71 -33.64
C GLY A 508 25.17 15.56 -32.80
N LEU A 509 24.50 15.13 -31.71
CA LEU A 509 24.85 13.93 -30.94
C LEU A 509 24.30 12.69 -31.64
N PRO A 510 24.78 11.47 -31.29
CA PRO A 510 24.27 10.22 -31.85
C PRO A 510 22.77 9.97 -31.68
N SER A 511 22.13 10.60 -30.70
CA SER A 511 20.67 10.72 -30.60
C SER A 511 20.29 12.16 -30.27
N PRO A 512 19.10 12.63 -30.69
CA PRO A 512 18.59 13.92 -30.24
C PRO A 512 18.60 14.01 -28.69
N VAL A 513 18.87 15.19 -28.15
CA VAL A 513 18.76 15.47 -26.73
C VAL A 513 17.27 15.57 -26.37
N SER A 514 16.78 14.74 -25.50
CA SER A 514 15.47 14.88 -24.87
C SER A 514 15.59 15.94 -23.77
N LEU A 515 14.92 17.06 -23.97
CA LEU A 515 14.77 18.13 -22.98
C LEU A 515 13.38 18.04 -22.39
N ALA A 516 13.26 17.88 -21.07
CA ALA A 516 12.01 18.02 -20.37
C ALA A 516 12.13 19.07 -19.26
N VAL A 517 11.12 19.92 -19.17
CA VAL A 517 10.99 20.96 -18.13
C VAL A 517 9.57 20.93 -17.59
N GLY A 518 9.41 21.29 -16.34
CA GLY A 518 8.09 21.37 -15.75
C GLY A 518 8.03 22.25 -14.52
N ALA A 519 6.79 22.62 -14.18
CA ALA A 519 6.45 23.36 -13.00
C ALA A 519 5.24 22.71 -12.33
N GLN A 520 5.24 22.70 -10.99
CA GLN A 520 4.17 22.13 -10.19
C GLN A 520 3.81 23.05 -9.04
N PHE A 521 2.53 23.14 -8.75
CA PHE A 521 1.99 23.71 -7.54
C PHE A 521 1.27 22.61 -6.78
N ARG A 522 1.56 22.43 -5.48
CA ARG A 522 0.91 21.47 -4.61
C ARG A 522 0.40 22.17 -3.35
N ARG A 523 -0.82 21.80 -2.96
CA ARG A 523 -1.38 22.14 -1.66
C ARG A 523 -1.76 20.86 -0.95
N GLU A 524 -1.29 20.70 0.28
CA GLU A 524 -1.59 19.59 1.15
C GLU A 524 -2.36 20.07 2.37
N GLY A 525 -3.27 19.24 2.89
CA GLY A 525 -4.02 19.48 4.11
C GLY A 525 -4.05 18.23 4.98
N PHE A 526 -4.07 18.43 6.29
CA PHE A 526 -4.26 17.40 7.30
C PHE A 526 -5.18 17.94 8.39
N GLU A 527 -6.21 17.17 8.73
CA GLU A 527 -7.25 17.55 9.67
C GLU A 527 -7.48 16.42 10.67
N ILE A 528 -7.61 16.78 11.95
CA ILE A 528 -8.12 15.92 13.02
C ILE A 528 -9.43 16.51 13.49
N VAL A 529 -10.50 15.70 13.47
CA VAL A 529 -11.81 16.06 13.99
C VAL A 529 -12.04 15.30 15.30
N ALA A 530 -12.49 16.04 16.32
CA ALA A 530 -12.79 15.47 17.63
C ALA A 530 -13.87 14.39 17.55
N GLY A 531 -13.76 13.39 18.41
CA GLY A 531 -14.79 12.40 18.66
C GLY A 531 -15.99 12.98 19.42
N GLU A 532 -17.03 12.19 19.56
CA GLU A 532 -18.15 12.53 20.43
C GLU A 532 -17.69 12.62 21.89
N THR A 533 -18.35 13.47 22.68
CA THR A 533 -17.89 13.80 24.05
C THR A 533 -17.68 12.57 24.92
N ALA A 534 -18.56 11.60 24.86
CA ALA A 534 -18.45 10.36 25.65
C ALA A 534 -17.20 9.53 25.30
N SER A 535 -16.65 9.68 24.08
CA SER A 535 -15.47 8.91 23.64
C SER A 535 -14.15 9.37 24.28
N TRP A 536 -14.07 10.59 24.82
CA TRP A 536 -12.81 11.17 25.33
C TRP A 536 -12.93 11.79 26.72
N ILE A 537 -14.16 12.14 27.17
CA ILE A 537 -14.34 12.87 28.43
C ILE A 537 -13.93 12.00 29.63
N ASN A 538 -13.41 12.66 30.66
CA ASN A 538 -13.28 12.10 31.99
C ASN A 538 -14.57 12.36 32.78
N GLY A 539 -15.33 11.30 33.05
CA GLY A 539 -16.57 11.37 33.83
C GLY A 539 -16.35 11.38 35.35
N GLY A 540 -15.12 11.17 35.80
CA GLY A 540 -14.73 11.26 37.20
C GLY A 540 -15.13 10.08 38.10
N HIS A 541 -15.72 8.99 37.55
CA HIS A 541 -15.99 7.79 38.33
C HIS A 541 -14.74 7.17 38.89
N LEU A 542 -14.84 6.60 40.06
CA LEU A 542 -13.86 5.60 40.52
C LEU A 542 -14.02 4.31 39.74
N ASP A 543 -12.99 3.48 39.72
CA ASP A 543 -13.02 2.14 39.11
C ASP A 543 -14.09 1.24 39.74
N GLN A 544 -14.31 0.08 39.19
CA GLN A 544 -15.28 -0.89 39.70
C GLN A 544 -15.02 -1.34 41.16
N PHE A 545 -13.84 -1.10 41.68
CA PHE A 545 -13.44 -1.42 43.06
C PHE A 545 -13.68 -0.25 44.01
N GLY A 546 -13.97 0.95 43.49
CA GLY A 546 -14.16 2.17 44.28
C GLY A 546 -12.87 2.68 44.93
N SER A 547 -11.71 2.30 44.43
CA SER A 547 -10.41 2.61 45.04
C SER A 547 -9.66 3.71 44.28
N ASP A 548 -9.64 3.63 42.97
CA ASP A 548 -8.87 4.53 42.11
C ASP A 548 -9.77 5.18 41.06
N PRO A 549 -9.42 6.37 40.55
CA PRO A 549 -10.15 6.95 39.43
C PRO A 549 -10.12 6.05 38.20
N ALA A 550 -11.29 5.83 37.58
CA ALA A 550 -11.37 5.02 36.37
C ALA A 550 -10.71 5.75 35.17
N PRO A 551 -10.04 5.02 34.29
CA PRO A 551 -9.44 5.61 33.08
C PRO A 551 -10.48 6.26 32.18
N ALA A 552 -10.15 7.46 31.67
CA ALA A 552 -11.03 8.23 30.79
C ALA A 552 -10.94 7.78 29.33
N GLY A 553 -11.99 8.02 28.58
CA GLY A 553 -12.11 7.71 27.17
C GLY A 553 -12.51 6.29 26.86
N SER A 554 -13.00 6.06 25.63
CA SER A 554 -13.38 4.72 25.16
C SER A 554 -12.18 3.75 25.21
N SER A 555 -12.45 2.55 25.69
CA SER A 555 -11.39 1.54 25.84
C SER A 555 -10.92 1.03 24.48
N VAL A 556 -9.67 0.79 24.31
CA VAL A 556 -8.80 0.54 23.18
C VAL A 556 -8.29 1.83 22.53
N PHE A 557 -9.15 2.79 22.22
CA PHE A 557 -8.75 4.07 21.65
C PHE A 557 -9.65 5.17 22.26
N ALA A 558 -9.07 5.99 23.09
CA ALA A 558 -9.75 7.18 23.57
C ALA A 558 -10.00 8.13 22.39
N GLY A 559 -11.22 8.67 22.28
CA GLY A 559 -11.53 9.58 21.18
C GLY A 559 -10.63 10.83 21.17
N PHE A 560 -10.39 11.40 19.99
CA PHE A 560 -9.76 12.71 19.89
C PHE A 560 -10.59 13.75 20.64
N SER A 561 -9.96 14.44 21.57
CA SER A 561 -10.59 15.53 22.30
C SER A 561 -10.64 16.81 21.44
N PRO A 562 -11.42 17.83 21.81
CA PRO A 562 -11.40 19.13 21.13
C PRO A 562 -10.02 19.81 21.16
N SER A 563 -9.14 19.46 22.12
CA SER A 563 -7.75 19.96 22.17
C SER A 563 -6.81 19.27 21.17
N ASP A 564 -7.19 18.09 20.68
CA ASP A 564 -6.46 17.36 19.65
C ASP A 564 -6.89 17.77 18.23
N ALA A 565 -8.10 18.37 18.11
CA ALA A 565 -8.65 18.78 16.83
C ALA A 565 -7.83 19.90 16.19
N SER A 566 -7.52 19.74 14.91
CA SER A 566 -6.71 20.68 14.16
C SER A 566 -6.97 20.61 12.65
N ASP A 567 -6.76 21.71 11.92
CA ASP A 567 -6.76 21.75 10.46
C ASP A 567 -5.54 22.56 9.99
N HIS A 568 -4.61 21.90 9.33
CA HIS A 568 -3.36 22.49 8.87
C HIS A 568 -3.17 22.27 7.37
N SER A 569 -2.57 23.25 6.70
CA SER A 569 -2.23 23.12 5.28
C SER A 569 -0.89 23.78 4.97
N ARG A 570 -0.25 23.29 3.89
CA ARG A 570 0.93 23.91 3.32
C ARG A 570 0.83 23.94 1.79
N THR A 571 1.64 24.80 1.18
CA THR A 571 1.81 24.89 -0.26
C THR A 571 3.27 24.63 -0.64
N ASN A 572 3.45 24.10 -1.85
CA ASN A 572 4.74 23.87 -2.46
C ASN A 572 4.71 24.31 -3.92
N ILE A 573 5.81 24.92 -4.38
CA ILE A 573 6.07 25.20 -5.78
C ILE A 573 7.36 24.49 -6.16
N GLY A 574 7.31 23.68 -7.23
CA GLY A 574 8.47 22.96 -7.75
C GLY A 574 8.71 23.25 -9.22
N VAL A 575 9.97 23.36 -9.64
CA VAL A 575 10.37 23.41 -11.04
C VAL A 575 11.48 22.40 -11.29
N TYR A 576 11.47 21.77 -12.48
CA TYR A 576 12.50 20.80 -12.82
C TYR A 576 12.99 20.94 -14.27
N LEU A 577 14.20 20.42 -14.47
CA LEU A 577 14.85 20.24 -15.77
C LEU A 577 15.39 18.81 -15.84
N ASP A 578 15.15 18.11 -16.95
CA ASP A 578 15.69 16.78 -17.24
C ASP A 578 16.24 16.75 -18.67
N LEU A 579 17.46 16.27 -18.83
CA LEU A 579 18.18 16.17 -20.10
C LEU A 579 18.66 14.73 -20.28
N GLU A 580 18.33 14.12 -21.41
CA GLU A 580 18.80 12.79 -21.75
C GLU A 580 19.27 12.70 -23.20
N SER A 581 20.43 12.08 -23.44
CA SER A 581 20.94 11.81 -24.80
C SER A 581 22.01 10.72 -24.81
N LYS A 582 22.18 10.08 -25.97
CA LYS A 582 23.36 9.27 -26.25
C LYS A 582 24.51 10.21 -26.59
N LEU A 583 25.51 10.27 -25.69
CA LEU A 583 26.76 11.03 -25.92
C LEU A 583 27.65 10.33 -26.94
N THR A 584 27.58 9.00 -26.98
CA THR A 584 28.18 8.17 -28.03
C THR A 584 27.18 7.08 -28.43
N SER A 585 27.50 6.28 -29.47
CA SER A 585 26.64 5.13 -29.84
C SER A 585 26.43 4.12 -28.70
N GLN A 586 27.34 4.11 -27.70
CA GLN A 586 27.33 3.16 -26.58
C GLN A 586 27.00 3.79 -25.22
N LEU A 587 27.13 5.12 -25.08
CA LEU A 587 26.95 5.81 -23.80
C LEU A 587 25.75 6.75 -23.86
N LEU A 588 24.73 6.47 -23.01
CA LEU A 588 23.61 7.36 -22.72
C LEU A 588 23.85 8.03 -21.37
N ALA A 589 23.54 9.30 -21.26
CA ALA A 589 23.58 10.08 -20.03
C ALA A 589 22.23 10.76 -19.80
N ASN A 590 21.76 10.75 -18.55
CA ASN A 590 20.62 11.53 -18.08
C ASN A 590 21.07 12.43 -16.93
N VAL A 591 20.69 13.71 -16.99
CA VAL A 591 20.97 14.71 -15.94
C VAL A 591 19.66 15.40 -15.60
N ALA A 592 19.29 15.38 -14.33
CA ALA A 592 18.11 16.08 -13.85
C ALA A 592 18.42 16.98 -12.66
N GLY A 593 17.67 18.08 -12.56
CA GLY A 593 17.72 19.01 -11.42
C GLY A 593 16.32 19.52 -11.10
N ARG A 594 16.03 19.71 -9.83
CA ARG A 594 14.75 20.20 -9.33
C ARG A 594 14.96 21.16 -8.17
N PHE A 595 14.17 22.22 -8.17
CA PHE A 595 14.05 23.18 -7.07
C PHE A 595 12.60 23.14 -6.57
N GLU A 596 12.44 23.13 -5.25
CA GLU A 596 11.14 23.20 -4.57
C GLU A 596 11.18 24.22 -3.44
N SER A 597 10.08 24.97 -3.26
CA SER A 597 9.89 25.93 -2.18
C SER A 597 8.59 25.62 -1.44
N TYR A 598 8.69 25.38 -0.15
CA TYR A 598 7.60 25.05 0.75
C TYR A 598 7.27 26.22 1.67
N SER A 599 5.99 26.41 1.96
CA SER A 599 5.51 27.52 2.79
C SER A 599 5.87 27.39 4.29
N ASP A 600 6.28 26.22 4.74
CA ASP A 600 6.47 25.90 6.17
C ASP A 600 7.92 25.62 6.57
N PHE A 601 8.77 25.01 5.73
CA PHE A 601 10.14 24.65 6.14
C PHE A 601 11.24 25.19 5.19
N GLY A 602 10.92 25.73 4.01
CA GLY A 602 11.90 26.42 3.17
C GLY A 602 12.09 25.79 1.80
N GLU A 603 13.31 25.89 1.27
CA GLU A 603 13.66 25.59 -0.11
C GLU A 603 14.58 24.38 -0.18
N GLN A 604 14.39 23.56 -1.23
CA GLN A 604 15.18 22.37 -1.48
C GLN A 604 15.62 22.28 -2.93
N MET A 605 16.85 21.79 -3.14
CA MET A 605 17.41 21.53 -4.44
C MET A 605 17.91 20.10 -4.54
N THR A 606 17.49 19.37 -5.56
CA THR A 606 17.90 17.99 -5.81
C THR A 606 18.47 17.84 -7.21
N GLY A 607 19.42 16.91 -7.36
CA GLY A 607 20.07 16.61 -8.61
C GLY A 607 20.23 15.10 -8.85
N LYS A 608 20.31 14.70 -10.10
CA LYS A 608 20.57 13.31 -10.53
C LYS A 608 21.48 13.29 -11.74
N LEU A 609 22.43 12.36 -11.72
CA LEU A 609 23.21 11.93 -12.86
C LEU A 609 23.04 10.42 -13.02
N ALA A 610 22.62 9.97 -14.20
CA ALA A 610 22.54 8.55 -14.52
C ALA A 610 23.25 8.27 -15.85
N LEU A 611 23.98 7.18 -15.91
CA LEU A 611 24.76 6.74 -17.05
C LEU A 611 24.41 5.30 -17.43
N ARG A 612 24.28 5.05 -18.74
CA ARG A 612 24.12 3.72 -19.28
C ARG A 612 25.15 3.51 -20.40
N PHE A 613 26.02 2.52 -20.17
CA PHE A 613 27.04 2.16 -21.13
C PHE A 613 26.82 0.75 -21.69
N GLN A 614 26.71 0.65 -23.00
CA GLN A 614 26.46 -0.60 -23.71
C GLN A 614 27.67 -0.98 -24.59
N PRO A 615 28.70 -1.60 -24.00
CA PRO A 615 29.92 -1.98 -24.77
C PRO A 615 29.65 -3.07 -25.81
N ALA A 616 28.61 -3.88 -25.61
CA ALA A 616 28.20 -4.94 -26.52
C ALA A 616 26.65 -5.00 -26.57
N GLN A 617 26.08 -5.51 -27.66
CA GLN A 617 24.61 -5.58 -27.84
C GLN A 617 23.89 -6.30 -26.70
N ARG A 618 24.56 -7.24 -26.03
CA ARG A 618 23.97 -8.12 -25.01
C ARG A 618 24.43 -7.83 -23.58
N PHE A 619 25.15 -6.72 -23.41
CA PHE A 619 25.67 -6.34 -22.10
C PHE A 619 25.57 -4.84 -21.88
N VAL A 620 24.95 -4.44 -20.78
CA VAL A 620 24.74 -3.06 -20.37
C VAL A 620 25.30 -2.87 -18.98
N LEU A 621 26.04 -1.80 -18.77
CA LEU A 621 26.39 -1.26 -17.45
C LEU A 621 25.56 -0.03 -17.21
N ARG A 622 25.07 0.14 -15.99
CA ARG A 622 24.31 1.32 -15.58
C ARG A 622 24.74 1.79 -14.20
N GLY A 623 24.58 3.08 -13.94
CA GLY A 623 24.85 3.64 -12.62
C GLY A 623 24.26 5.02 -12.49
N ALA A 624 23.85 5.36 -11.28
CA ALA A 624 23.27 6.66 -10.97
C ALA A 624 23.76 7.17 -9.61
N ALA A 625 23.81 8.50 -9.51
CA ALA A 625 23.96 9.21 -8.24
C ALA A 625 22.93 10.32 -8.17
N SER A 626 22.22 10.43 -7.06
CA SER A 626 21.19 11.44 -6.88
C SER A 626 21.11 11.90 -5.44
N THR A 627 20.66 13.15 -5.26
CA THR A 627 20.20 13.66 -3.99
C THR A 627 18.67 13.63 -3.95
N GLY A 628 18.12 13.39 -2.78
CA GLY A 628 16.70 13.38 -2.54
C GLY A 628 16.36 14.08 -1.24
N PHE A 629 15.08 14.30 -1.02
CA PHE A 629 14.57 14.80 0.25
C PHE A 629 13.12 14.35 0.46
N ARG A 630 12.69 14.42 1.72
CA ARG A 630 11.30 14.30 2.14
C ARG A 630 10.91 15.46 3.03
N ALA A 631 9.82 16.10 2.68
CA ALA A 631 9.20 17.11 3.54
C ALA A 631 8.63 16.45 4.81
N PRO A 632 8.70 17.09 5.99
CA PRO A 632 8.00 16.61 7.16
C PRO A 632 6.51 16.40 6.84
N GLY A 633 5.93 15.27 7.22
CA GLY A 633 4.49 15.06 7.07
C GLY A 633 3.69 16.08 7.88
N LEU A 634 2.57 16.60 7.36
CA LEU A 634 1.68 17.44 8.17
C LEU A 634 1.16 16.67 9.37
N SER A 635 0.84 15.37 9.20
CA SER A 635 0.50 14.47 10.30
C SER A 635 1.61 14.39 11.34
N GLN A 636 2.88 14.24 10.95
CA GLN A 636 4.01 14.20 11.87
C GLN A 636 4.23 15.51 12.64
N SER A 637 3.91 16.65 12.00
CA SER A 637 4.09 17.97 12.61
C SER A 637 2.96 18.37 13.56
N TYR A 638 1.74 17.90 13.31
CA TYR A 638 0.52 18.41 13.96
C TYR A 638 -0.36 17.34 14.58
N PHE A 639 0.01 16.06 14.51
CA PHE A 639 -0.72 15.01 15.19
C PHE A 639 -0.75 15.26 16.69
N SER A 640 -1.93 15.20 17.28
CA SER A 640 -2.16 15.24 18.71
C SER A 640 -3.14 14.11 19.06
N HIS A 641 -2.81 13.34 20.07
CA HIS A 641 -3.70 12.37 20.66
C HIS A 641 -3.37 12.25 22.15
N THR A 642 -4.26 12.77 22.97
CA THR A 642 -4.10 12.84 24.42
C THR A 642 -5.01 11.82 25.09
N THR A 643 -4.42 10.96 25.90
CA THR A 643 -5.17 10.01 26.73
C THR A 643 -4.98 10.36 28.19
N THR A 644 -6.02 10.24 28.98
CA THR A 644 -5.94 10.46 30.43
C THR A 644 -5.81 9.11 31.12
N ASN A 645 -4.70 8.95 31.85
CA ASN A 645 -4.44 7.77 32.69
C ASN A 645 -4.42 8.17 34.15
N VAL A 646 -4.57 7.18 35.04
CA VAL A 646 -4.45 7.42 36.48
C VAL A 646 -3.11 6.84 36.94
N ILE A 647 -2.28 7.70 37.51
CA ILE A 647 -0.98 7.32 38.06
C ILE A 647 -0.88 7.89 39.47
N GLY A 648 -0.76 6.99 40.45
CA GLY A 648 -0.70 7.38 41.87
C GLY A 648 -1.95 8.10 42.41
N GLY A 649 -3.14 7.75 41.89
CA GLY A 649 -4.41 8.38 42.27
C GLY A 649 -4.65 9.78 41.70
N GLN A 650 -3.84 10.21 40.71
CA GLN A 650 -3.98 11.49 40.03
C GLN A 650 -4.29 11.23 38.54
N PHE A 651 -5.21 12.05 37.98
CA PHE A 651 -5.43 12.04 36.52
C PHE A 651 -4.23 12.68 35.81
N ILE A 652 -3.61 11.93 34.95
CA ILE A 652 -2.40 12.33 34.23
C ILE A 652 -2.62 12.17 32.73
N GLU A 653 -2.39 13.24 31.99
CA GLU A 653 -2.40 13.22 30.54
C GLU A 653 -1.13 12.57 30.01
N VAL A 654 -1.30 11.62 29.10
CA VAL A 654 -0.23 10.91 28.41
C VAL A 654 -0.53 10.91 26.92
N GLY A 655 0.44 11.26 26.10
CA GLY A 655 0.21 11.12 24.68
C GLY A 655 1.21 11.83 23.79
N ASN A 656 0.86 11.77 22.50
CA ASN A 656 1.61 12.44 21.46
C ASN A 656 1.20 13.91 21.40
N PHE A 657 2.16 14.80 21.50
CA PHE A 657 1.93 16.23 21.37
C PHE A 657 2.67 16.79 20.16
N PRO A 658 2.10 17.78 19.44
CA PRO A 658 2.80 18.51 18.39
C PRO A 658 4.12 19.11 18.88
N VAL A 659 5.07 19.30 17.98
CA VAL A 659 6.41 19.86 18.33
C VAL A 659 6.36 21.28 18.88
N ASP A 660 5.30 22.04 18.62
CA ASP A 660 5.09 23.39 19.15
C ASP A 660 4.36 23.41 20.49
N ASN A 661 3.86 22.28 20.98
CA ASN A 661 3.31 22.16 22.32
C ASN A 661 4.36 22.53 23.37
N ARG A 662 3.94 23.28 24.39
CA ARG A 662 4.87 23.76 25.45
C ARG A 662 5.50 22.61 26.25
N ALA A 663 4.77 21.52 26.49
CA ALA A 663 5.28 20.33 27.18
C ALA A 663 6.35 19.63 26.34
N SER A 664 6.14 19.45 25.02
CA SER A 664 7.12 18.89 24.10
C SER A 664 8.41 19.73 24.06
N ARG A 665 8.29 21.06 24.07
CA ARG A 665 9.45 21.99 24.06
C ARG A 665 10.35 21.91 25.29
N ILE A 666 9.80 21.52 26.43
CA ILE A 666 10.60 21.28 27.64
C ILE A 666 11.60 20.17 27.38
N PHE A 667 11.21 19.12 26.72
CA PHE A 667 12.06 18.00 26.30
C PHE A 667 12.78 18.23 24.97
N GLY A 668 12.89 19.49 24.53
CA GLY A 668 13.74 19.87 23.41
C GLY A 668 13.10 19.68 22.03
N ALA A 669 11.78 19.51 21.94
CA ALA A 669 11.09 19.47 20.66
C ALA A 669 11.40 20.73 19.83
N LYS A 670 11.73 20.51 18.57
CA LYS A 670 12.03 21.54 17.58
C LYS A 670 11.10 21.37 16.39
N ARG A 671 10.88 22.47 15.66
CA ARG A 671 10.18 22.40 14.40
C ARG A 671 10.86 21.38 13.50
N LEU A 672 10.08 20.47 12.91
CA LEU A 672 10.62 19.47 12.00
C LEU A 672 11.20 20.14 10.75
N LYS A 673 12.29 19.60 10.27
CA LYS A 673 12.92 19.95 9.00
C LYS A 673 12.86 18.76 8.04
N GLU A 674 13.20 19.00 6.82
CA GLU A 674 13.28 17.96 5.81
C GLU A 674 14.30 16.86 6.16
N GLU A 675 14.00 15.64 5.77
CA GLU A 675 14.98 14.57 5.64
C GLU A 675 15.70 14.74 4.32
N THR A 676 17.01 14.56 4.30
CA THR A 676 17.80 14.62 3.05
C THR A 676 18.44 13.28 2.75
N SER A 677 18.60 12.94 1.47
CA SER A 677 19.23 11.69 1.09
C SER A 677 20.27 11.83 0.00
N VAL A 678 21.24 10.91 0.03
CA VAL A 678 22.18 10.64 -1.06
C VAL A 678 22.02 9.19 -1.48
N ASN A 679 21.73 8.99 -2.76
CA ASN A 679 21.52 7.68 -3.36
C ASN A 679 22.60 7.42 -4.40
N VAL A 680 23.20 6.23 -4.37
CA VAL A 680 24.14 5.76 -5.37
C VAL A 680 23.74 4.35 -5.78
N SER A 681 23.67 4.11 -7.08
CA SER A 681 23.39 2.79 -7.63
C SER A 681 24.37 2.45 -8.75
N ALA A 682 24.67 1.15 -8.89
CA ALA A 682 25.47 0.62 -9.99
C ALA A 682 25.05 -0.81 -10.30
N GLY A 683 24.92 -1.14 -11.57
CA GLY A 683 24.46 -2.46 -11.97
C GLY A 683 24.78 -2.83 -13.40
N PHE A 684 24.38 -4.04 -13.78
CA PHE A 684 24.47 -4.50 -15.16
C PHE A 684 23.23 -5.31 -15.56
N ALA A 685 22.98 -5.32 -16.86
CA ALA A 685 22.05 -6.23 -17.49
C ALA A 685 22.80 -7.07 -18.54
N PHE A 686 22.55 -8.37 -18.51
CA PHE A 686 23.18 -9.35 -19.40
C PHE A 686 22.13 -10.24 -20.04
N THR A 687 22.07 -10.22 -21.37
CA THR A 687 21.09 -10.93 -22.19
C THR A 687 21.86 -11.85 -23.18
N PRO A 688 22.48 -12.96 -22.72
CA PRO A 688 23.32 -13.78 -23.56
C PRO A 688 22.57 -14.44 -24.73
N SER A 689 21.30 -14.65 -24.57
CA SER A 689 20.40 -15.19 -25.59
C SER A 689 19.05 -14.48 -25.54
N ASP A 690 18.27 -14.64 -26.58
CA ASP A 690 16.96 -14.00 -26.70
C ASP A 690 15.88 -14.53 -25.72
N ASN A 691 16.18 -15.56 -24.97
CA ASN A 691 15.30 -16.19 -24.00
C ASN A 691 15.82 -16.13 -22.55
N PHE A 692 16.93 -15.41 -22.30
CA PHE A 692 17.48 -15.25 -20.97
C PHE A 692 17.92 -13.82 -20.70
N THR A 693 17.49 -13.25 -19.60
CA THR A 693 17.91 -11.94 -19.08
C THR A 693 18.34 -12.07 -17.62
N LEU A 694 19.44 -11.43 -17.26
CA LEU A 694 19.92 -11.31 -15.89
C LEU A 694 20.23 -9.85 -15.61
N THR A 695 19.71 -9.31 -14.50
CA THR A 695 20.10 -7.99 -13.99
C THR A 695 20.65 -8.09 -12.58
N VAL A 696 21.64 -7.27 -12.28
CA VAL A 696 22.21 -7.13 -10.93
C VAL A 696 22.41 -5.64 -10.66
N ASP A 697 21.81 -5.14 -9.59
CA ASP A 697 21.84 -3.73 -9.22
C ASP A 697 22.22 -3.57 -7.75
N PHE A 698 23.36 -2.96 -7.48
CA PHE A 698 23.81 -2.56 -6.15
C PHE A 698 23.28 -1.16 -5.84
N PHE A 699 22.92 -0.91 -4.58
CA PHE A 699 22.46 0.40 -4.12
C PHE A 699 23.00 0.74 -2.74
N SER A 700 23.16 2.05 -2.50
CA SER A 700 23.45 2.63 -1.20
C SER A 700 22.63 3.90 -1.04
N ILE A 701 21.84 3.99 0.04
CA ILE A 701 20.98 5.11 0.36
C ILE A 701 21.36 5.60 1.75
N ARG A 702 21.81 6.84 1.86
CA ARG A 702 22.01 7.50 3.14
C ARG A 702 20.88 8.51 3.33
N ILE A 703 20.27 8.52 4.52
CA ILE A 703 19.26 9.50 4.92
C ILE A 703 19.75 10.19 6.17
N ASP A 704 19.93 11.50 6.08
CA ASP A 704 20.29 12.36 7.19
C ASP A 704 19.04 13.06 7.75
N ASP A 705 19.03 13.32 9.07
CA ASP A 705 17.95 13.99 9.79
C ASP A 705 16.59 13.29 9.64
N ARG A 706 16.59 11.97 9.70
CA ARG A 706 15.37 11.14 9.55
C ARG A 706 14.37 11.45 10.67
N ILE A 707 13.10 11.61 10.28
CA ILE A 707 12.01 11.90 11.21
C ILE A 707 11.52 10.59 11.81
N LEU A 708 11.40 10.56 13.14
CA LEU A 708 10.85 9.46 13.90
C LEU A 708 9.92 9.97 14.99
N LEU A 709 9.03 9.11 15.47
CA LEU A 709 8.34 9.29 16.73
C LEU A 709 9.34 8.95 17.84
N GLY A 710 9.73 9.95 18.65
CA GLY A 710 10.75 9.82 19.69
C GLY A 710 10.29 8.95 20.85
N ALA A 711 11.20 8.72 21.81
CA ALA A 711 10.86 8.01 23.04
C ALA A 711 9.78 8.76 23.85
N THR A 712 9.04 8.02 24.67
CA THR A 712 8.06 8.57 25.61
C THR A 712 8.78 9.09 26.87
N PHE A 713 8.73 10.39 27.10
CA PHE A 713 9.27 11.06 28.30
C PHE A 713 8.23 10.97 29.42
N GLY A 714 8.22 9.86 30.18
CA GLY A 714 7.21 9.57 31.20
C GLY A 714 7.78 8.89 32.45
N ASP A 715 9.09 8.77 32.57
CA ASP A 715 9.76 8.27 33.79
C ASP A 715 9.62 9.26 34.96
N THR A 716 9.93 8.83 36.18
CA THR A 716 9.78 9.63 37.40
C THR A 716 10.51 10.99 37.33
N VAL A 717 11.64 11.05 36.60
CA VAL A 717 12.40 12.30 36.40
C VAL A 717 11.64 13.21 35.45
N SER A 718 11.14 12.67 34.35
CA SER A 718 10.37 13.42 33.35
C SER A 718 9.06 13.97 33.94
N GLN A 719 8.33 13.17 34.72
CA GLN A 719 7.13 13.62 35.44
C GLN A 719 7.41 14.77 36.40
N ARG A 720 8.51 14.70 37.17
CA ARG A 720 8.91 15.79 38.06
C ARG A 720 9.24 17.06 37.27
N ILE A 721 9.98 16.94 36.17
CA ILE A 721 10.29 18.09 35.31
C ILE A 721 9.01 18.74 34.77
N LEU A 722 8.03 17.95 34.34
CA LEU A 722 6.73 18.43 33.88
C LEU A 722 6.01 19.18 35.03
N SER A 723 5.90 18.56 36.19
CA SER A 723 5.27 19.16 37.37
C SER A 723 5.91 20.47 37.79
N ASP A 724 7.26 20.52 37.88
CA ASP A 724 8.04 21.72 38.23
C ASP A 724 7.88 22.82 37.17
N SER A 725 7.57 22.44 35.93
CA SER A 725 7.32 23.37 34.81
C SER A 725 5.87 23.82 34.68
N GLY A 726 5.00 23.43 35.65
CA GLY A 726 3.61 23.83 35.72
C GLY A 726 2.66 22.90 34.96
N PHE A 727 3.06 21.68 34.66
CA PHE A 727 2.26 20.64 34.00
C PHE A 727 1.97 19.46 34.96
N ALA A 728 1.36 19.77 36.10
CA ALA A 728 1.11 18.76 37.14
C ALA A 728 0.19 17.60 36.69
N THR A 729 -0.63 17.82 35.67
CA THR A 729 -1.54 16.81 35.11
C THR A 729 -0.97 16.07 33.91
N ILE A 730 0.19 16.46 33.36
CA ILE A 730 0.83 15.76 32.24
C ILE A 730 1.87 14.79 32.79
N GLY A 731 1.65 13.51 32.59
CA GLY A 731 2.56 12.45 33.06
C GLY A 731 3.57 11.96 32.05
N ALA A 732 3.26 12.05 30.77
CA ALA A 732 4.19 11.65 29.73
C ALA A 732 3.99 12.46 28.45
N VAL A 733 5.10 12.69 27.74
CA VAL A 733 5.13 13.42 26.49
C VAL A 733 5.90 12.61 25.45
N GLN A 734 5.32 12.49 24.26
CA GLN A 734 5.97 11.93 23.09
C GLN A 734 5.76 12.89 21.91
N PHE A 735 6.76 13.03 21.03
CA PHE A 735 6.69 13.91 19.87
C PHE A 735 7.62 13.45 18.74
N PHE A 736 7.37 13.95 17.54
CA PHE A 736 8.23 13.70 16.38
C PHE A 736 9.51 14.54 16.43
N THR A 737 10.62 13.97 15.97
CA THR A 737 11.92 14.64 15.94
C THR A 737 12.75 14.18 14.75
N ASN A 738 13.66 15.06 14.24
CA ASN A 738 14.71 14.71 13.28
C ASN A 738 15.91 14.10 14.03
N GLY A 739 15.72 12.96 14.66
CA GLY A 739 16.63 12.46 15.71
C GLY A 739 17.68 11.46 15.27
N LEU A 740 17.71 11.02 13.97
CA LEU A 740 18.67 10.00 13.55
C LEU A 740 19.09 10.11 12.08
N ASP A 741 20.26 9.50 11.76
CA ASP A 741 20.69 9.22 10.40
C ASP A 741 20.71 7.72 10.17
N THR A 742 20.39 7.31 8.94
CA THR A 742 20.39 5.89 8.55
C THR A 742 21.14 5.66 7.25
N LYS A 743 21.63 4.45 7.07
CA LYS A 743 22.24 3.97 5.84
C LYS A 743 21.63 2.63 5.44
N THR A 744 21.21 2.54 4.19
CA THR A 744 20.67 1.31 3.59
C THR A 744 21.57 0.89 2.44
N ASN A 745 22.09 -0.33 2.50
CA ASN A 745 22.89 -0.92 1.43
C ASN A 745 22.25 -2.22 0.97
N GLY A 746 22.38 -2.54 -0.32
CA GLY A 746 21.83 -3.78 -0.79
C GLY A 746 22.14 -4.12 -2.24
N VAL A 747 21.57 -5.24 -2.66
CA VAL A 747 21.65 -5.73 -4.04
C VAL A 747 20.31 -6.36 -4.43
N ASP A 748 19.87 -6.02 -5.64
CA ASP A 748 18.75 -6.66 -6.32
C ASP A 748 19.28 -7.51 -7.48
N VAL A 749 18.86 -8.77 -7.57
CA VAL A 749 19.16 -9.67 -8.67
C VAL A 749 17.86 -10.17 -9.27
N THR A 750 17.66 -9.99 -10.57
CA THR A 750 16.52 -10.57 -11.27
C THR A 750 16.99 -11.38 -12.47
N GLY A 751 16.32 -12.49 -12.74
CA GLY A 751 16.65 -13.34 -13.88
C GLY A 751 15.39 -13.98 -14.46
N ASP A 752 15.25 -13.90 -15.78
CA ASP A 752 14.13 -14.46 -16.52
C ASP A 752 14.66 -15.39 -17.60
N LEU A 753 14.05 -16.59 -17.67
CA LEU A 753 14.40 -17.60 -18.67
C LEU A 753 13.14 -18.24 -19.24
N ARG A 754 12.97 -18.15 -20.57
CA ARG A 754 11.93 -18.87 -21.29
C ARG A 754 12.50 -20.05 -22.05
N VAL A 755 11.93 -21.21 -21.88
CA VAL A 755 12.31 -22.43 -22.60
C VAL A 755 11.09 -23.11 -23.22
N ALA A 756 11.28 -23.69 -24.39
CA ALA A 756 10.27 -24.55 -24.97
C ALA A 756 10.18 -25.85 -24.15
N ALA A 757 8.99 -26.26 -23.77
CA ALA A 757 8.71 -27.43 -22.96
C ALA A 757 7.76 -28.39 -23.70
N GLY A 758 8.30 -29.48 -24.25
CA GLY A 758 7.55 -30.38 -25.09
C GLY A 758 7.33 -29.82 -26.52
N ARG A 759 6.30 -30.34 -27.21
CA ARG A 759 6.02 -29.98 -28.62
C ARG A 759 5.32 -28.62 -28.80
N SER A 760 4.57 -28.16 -27.81
CA SER A 760 3.72 -26.96 -27.91
C SER A 760 3.66 -26.15 -26.61
N GLY A 761 4.41 -26.52 -25.61
CA GLY A 761 4.44 -25.83 -24.32
C GLY A 761 5.60 -24.85 -24.18
N THR A 762 5.43 -23.87 -23.32
CA THR A 762 6.49 -22.95 -22.84
C THR A 762 6.60 -23.03 -21.33
N LEU A 763 7.82 -22.96 -20.84
CA LEU A 763 8.14 -22.82 -19.42
C LEU A 763 8.86 -21.49 -19.23
N ASP A 764 8.24 -20.60 -18.47
CA ASP A 764 8.80 -19.32 -18.05
C ASP A 764 9.30 -19.45 -16.61
N LEU A 765 10.58 -19.21 -16.41
CA LEU A 765 11.22 -19.20 -15.09
C LEU A 765 11.64 -17.77 -14.76
N SER A 766 11.16 -17.25 -13.65
CA SER A 766 11.54 -15.94 -13.13
C SER A 766 12.10 -16.09 -11.72
N ALA A 767 13.28 -15.53 -11.48
CA ALA A 767 13.91 -15.49 -10.17
C ALA A 767 14.19 -14.04 -9.78
N ALA A 768 13.87 -13.69 -8.54
CA ALA A 768 14.22 -12.40 -7.98
C ALA A 768 14.77 -12.58 -6.56
N VAL A 769 15.87 -11.90 -6.26
CA VAL A 769 16.51 -11.92 -4.94
C VAL A 769 16.85 -10.49 -4.55
N ASN A 770 16.49 -10.13 -3.32
CA ASN A 770 16.86 -8.87 -2.70
C ASN A 770 17.67 -9.16 -1.43
N TYR A 771 18.78 -8.47 -1.29
CA TYR A 771 19.48 -8.30 -0.02
C TYR A 771 19.44 -6.81 0.34
N THR A 772 18.98 -6.49 1.54
CA THR A 772 18.92 -5.12 2.05
C THR A 772 19.30 -5.09 3.52
N LYS A 773 20.28 -4.25 3.87
CA LYS A 773 20.69 -3.99 5.24
C LYS A 773 20.46 -2.54 5.58
N ASN A 774 19.67 -2.29 6.63
CA ASN A 774 19.45 -0.98 7.21
C ASN A 774 20.27 -0.83 8.49
N GLU A 775 20.92 0.31 8.64
CA GLU A 775 21.78 0.64 9.79
C GLU A 775 21.49 2.06 10.27
N ILE A 776 21.36 2.24 11.57
CA ILE A 776 21.33 3.54 12.21
C ILE A 776 22.77 4.01 12.40
N THR A 777 23.12 5.16 11.82
CA THR A 777 24.50 5.68 11.83
C THR A 777 24.70 6.81 12.81
N ARG A 778 23.64 7.48 13.24
CA ARG A 778 23.64 8.53 14.26
C ARG A 778 22.29 8.51 15.00
N VAL A 779 22.35 8.73 16.30
CA VAL A 779 21.17 9.03 17.14
C VAL A 779 21.50 10.31 17.92
N ASP A 780 20.56 11.24 17.97
CA ASP A 780 20.72 12.46 18.76
C ASP A 780 20.76 12.13 20.26
N PRO A 781 21.53 12.87 21.04
CA PRO A 781 21.62 12.65 22.48
C PRO A 781 20.29 12.99 23.16
N LEU A 782 20.10 12.47 24.36
CA LEU A 782 18.98 12.89 25.23
C LEU A 782 18.90 14.41 25.34
N PRO A 783 17.68 14.96 25.48
CA PRO A 783 17.47 16.37 25.69
C PRO A 783 18.37 16.94 26.84
N PRO A 784 18.90 18.16 26.73
CA PRO A 784 19.81 18.73 27.76
C PRO A 784 19.22 18.71 29.16
N ILE A 785 17.91 18.84 29.33
CA ILE A 785 17.20 18.81 30.60
C ILE A 785 17.30 17.46 31.32
N LEU A 786 17.50 16.38 30.58
CA LEU A 786 17.64 15.00 31.10
C LEU A 786 19.10 14.58 31.26
N GLN A 787 20.04 15.26 30.61
CA GLN A 787 21.47 14.92 30.68
C GLN A 787 22.03 15.05 32.08
N GLY A 788 22.65 14.00 32.61
CA GLY A 788 23.19 13.95 33.94
C GLY A 788 22.17 13.83 35.07
N THR A 789 20.91 13.57 34.76
CA THR A 789 19.87 13.22 35.72
C THR A 789 19.81 11.70 35.92
N ALA A 790 19.05 11.24 36.92
CA ALA A 790 18.78 9.81 37.15
C ALA A 790 17.54 9.30 36.33
N THR A 791 17.44 9.74 35.08
CA THR A 791 16.40 9.26 34.17
C THR A 791 16.64 7.80 33.80
N ASP A 792 15.58 7.04 33.62
CA ASP A 792 15.65 5.66 33.11
C ASP A 792 15.84 5.61 31.59
N LEU A 793 15.67 6.75 30.89
CA LEU A 793 15.85 6.85 29.45
C LEU A 793 17.35 6.80 29.08
N THR A 794 17.70 5.92 28.16
CA THR A 794 19.08 5.76 27.66
C THR A 794 19.28 6.47 26.32
N SER A 795 18.22 6.73 25.58
CA SER A 795 18.23 7.32 24.24
C SER A 795 16.88 7.97 23.92
N ILE A 796 16.86 8.86 22.94
CA ILE A 796 15.60 9.32 22.28
C ILE A 796 15.00 8.26 21.35
N LEU A 797 15.69 7.17 21.13
CA LEU A 797 15.30 6.03 20.31
C LEU A 797 15.06 4.83 21.24
N ASP A 798 13.86 4.33 21.27
CA ASP A 798 13.54 3.12 22.00
C ASP A 798 13.96 1.84 21.23
N LEU A 799 13.98 0.72 21.93
CA LEU A 799 14.38 -0.57 21.35
C LEU A 799 13.43 -1.01 20.22
N VAL A 800 12.14 -0.76 20.34
CA VAL A 800 11.14 -1.14 19.34
C VAL A 800 11.39 -0.42 18.03
N THR A 801 11.58 0.89 18.09
CA THR A 801 11.89 1.72 16.92
C THR A 801 13.25 1.35 16.30
N GLN A 802 14.27 1.07 17.13
CA GLN A 802 15.56 0.61 16.63
C GLN A 802 15.43 -0.70 15.86
N VAL A 803 14.82 -1.73 16.46
CA VAL A 803 14.61 -3.05 15.84
C VAL A 803 13.73 -2.92 14.59
N GLY A 804 12.69 -2.08 14.65
CA GLY A 804 11.81 -1.78 13.52
C GLY A 804 12.55 -1.21 12.31
N ILE A 805 13.61 -0.43 12.52
CA ILE A 805 14.44 0.13 11.44
C ILE A 805 15.46 -0.89 10.93
N GLU A 806 16.17 -1.59 11.82
CA GLU A 806 17.36 -2.36 11.48
C GLU A 806 17.10 -3.84 11.21
N GLU A 807 16.10 -4.48 11.89
CA GLU A 807 16.03 -5.93 11.97
C GLU A 807 14.62 -6.53 11.78
N GLU A 808 13.57 -5.74 11.84
CA GLU A 808 12.18 -6.24 11.70
C GLU A 808 11.91 -6.83 10.32
N ARG A 809 12.61 -6.33 9.30
CA ARG A 809 12.49 -6.83 7.93
C ARG A 809 13.64 -7.75 7.61
N PRO A 810 13.36 -8.91 6.97
CA PRO A 810 14.42 -9.82 6.57
C PRO A 810 15.45 -9.15 5.66
N ASP A 811 16.74 -9.28 6.01
CA ASP A 811 17.83 -8.82 5.14
C ASP A 811 17.78 -9.51 3.77
N TRP A 812 17.41 -10.79 3.72
CA TRP A 812 17.33 -11.60 2.51
C TRP A 812 15.89 -11.97 2.16
N ARG A 813 15.51 -11.70 0.95
CA ARG A 813 14.26 -12.18 0.36
C ARG A 813 14.51 -12.69 -1.06
N GLY A 814 13.79 -13.75 -1.44
CA GLY A 814 13.90 -14.28 -2.78
C GLY A 814 12.64 -15.01 -3.23
N THR A 815 12.37 -14.95 -4.53
CA THR A 815 11.29 -15.69 -5.18
C THR A 815 11.82 -16.42 -6.41
N LEU A 816 11.35 -17.65 -6.60
CA LEU A 816 11.52 -18.40 -7.83
C LEU A 816 10.14 -18.83 -8.31
N THR A 817 9.74 -18.36 -9.47
CA THR A 817 8.46 -18.69 -10.10
C THR A 817 8.69 -19.50 -11.37
N ALA A 818 7.97 -20.61 -11.50
CA ALA A 818 7.93 -21.42 -12.71
C ALA A 818 6.50 -21.41 -13.25
N GLN A 819 6.33 -20.97 -14.48
CA GLN A 819 5.05 -20.87 -15.15
C GLN A 819 5.08 -21.70 -16.42
N TYR A 820 4.22 -22.71 -16.47
CA TYR A 820 4.10 -23.59 -17.63
C TYR A 820 2.79 -23.33 -18.35
N THR A 821 2.85 -23.14 -19.65
CA THR A 821 1.68 -22.99 -20.53
C THR A 821 1.75 -23.96 -21.68
N ASN A 822 0.66 -24.70 -21.93
CA ASN A 822 0.55 -25.62 -23.05
C ASN A 822 -0.92 -25.62 -23.60
N GLY A 823 -1.12 -24.93 -24.71
CA GLY A 823 -2.44 -24.76 -25.30
C GLY A 823 -3.40 -24.06 -24.34
N ARG A 824 -4.40 -24.79 -23.84
CA ARG A 824 -5.39 -24.26 -22.89
C ARG A 824 -5.02 -24.46 -21.42
N PHE A 825 -4.04 -25.25 -21.15
CA PHE A 825 -3.57 -25.54 -19.79
C PHE A 825 -2.48 -24.56 -19.37
N HIS A 826 -2.56 -24.06 -18.14
CA HIS A 826 -1.49 -23.33 -17.52
C HIS A 826 -1.30 -23.80 -16.07
N SER A 827 -0.11 -23.64 -15.55
CA SER A 827 0.20 -23.86 -14.15
C SER A 827 1.29 -22.93 -13.68
N LEU A 828 1.27 -22.59 -12.39
CA LEU A 828 2.27 -21.77 -11.72
C LEU A 828 2.72 -22.50 -10.46
N GLY A 829 4.03 -22.51 -10.23
CA GLY A 829 4.64 -22.87 -8.97
C GLY A 829 5.58 -21.76 -8.53
N ARG A 830 5.49 -21.35 -7.27
CA ARG A 830 6.37 -20.34 -6.69
C ARG A 830 6.97 -20.83 -5.40
N VAL A 831 8.26 -20.56 -5.23
CA VAL A 831 8.99 -20.73 -3.97
C VAL A 831 9.42 -19.34 -3.50
N SER A 832 9.00 -18.94 -2.31
CA SER A 832 9.36 -17.67 -1.69
C SER A 832 10.16 -17.91 -0.42
N TYR A 833 11.34 -17.34 -0.33
CA TYR A 833 12.18 -17.36 0.85
C TYR A 833 12.13 -16.01 1.56
N TYR A 834 11.91 -16.04 2.84
CA TYR A 834 12.02 -14.93 3.78
C TYR A 834 13.12 -15.23 4.78
N GLY A 835 14.13 -14.39 4.86
CA GLY A 835 15.22 -14.51 5.83
C GLY A 835 14.74 -14.34 7.27
N GLY A 836 15.65 -14.50 8.21
CA GLY A 836 15.37 -14.23 9.63
C GLY A 836 15.08 -12.74 9.86
N PHE A 837 14.33 -12.46 10.90
CA PHE A 837 13.96 -11.10 11.34
C PHE A 837 13.95 -11.03 12.86
N ALA A 838 13.88 -9.83 13.42
CA ALA A 838 13.72 -9.63 14.85
C ALA A 838 12.46 -8.80 15.17
N SER A 839 11.98 -8.93 16.39
CA SER A 839 10.89 -8.12 16.93
C SER A 839 11.23 -7.67 18.34
N ALA A 840 10.77 -6.49 18.72
CA ALA A 840 10.85 -5.98 20.08
C ALA A 840 9.47 -5.44 20.50
N GLN A 841 9.26 -5.35 21.80
CA GLN A 841 8.01 -4.83 22.37
C GLN A 841 8.33 -3.82 23.46
N PRO A 842 7.47 -2.84 23.74
CA PRO A 842 7.74 -1.80 24.73
C PRO A 842 8.04 -2.31 26.14
N SER A 843 7.49 -3.46 26.50
CA SER A 843 7.68 -4.09 27.81
C SER A 843 8.97 -4.91 27.93
N PHE A 844 9.71 -5.10 26.83
CA PHE A 844 10.90 -5.94 26.81
C PHE A 844 12.19 -5.10 26.82
N THR A 845 13.19 -5.63 27.53
CA THR A 845 14.53 -5.02 27.58
C THR A 845 15.46 -5.56 26.50
N ASP A 846 15.03 -6.55 25.70
CA ASP A 846 15.80 -7.17 24.65
C ASP A 846 14.89 -7.51 23.47
N ARG A 847 15.48 -7.85 22.32
CA ARG A 847 14.78 -8.26 21.10
C ARG A 847 14.73 -9.77 20.97
N GLU A 848 13.70 -10.27 20.30
CA GLU A 848 13.61 -11.66 19.89
C GLU A 848 13.90 -11.83 18.40
N THR A 849 14.63 -12.89 18.05
CA THR A 849 14.99 -13.24 16.66
C THR A 849 14.25 -14.49 16.21
N TYR A 850 13.75 -14.46 14.98
CA TYR A 850 13.01 -15.53 14.32
C TYR A 850 13.76 -16.04 13.11
N GLY A 851 13.73 -17.34 12.87
CA GLY A 851 14.40 -17.98 11.75
C GLY A 851 13.73 -17.74 10.41
N GLY A 852 14.52 -17.86 9.34
CA GLY A 852 13.99 -17.73 7.97
C GLY A 852 13.06 -18.89 7.60
N LYS A 853 12.08 -18.60 6.70
CA LYS A 853 11.08 -19.57 6.23
C LYS A 853 10.97 -19.58 4.72
N THR A 854 10.57 -20.73 4.20
CA THR A 854 10.26 -20.93 2.77
C THR A 854 8.80 -21.29 2.61
N LEU A 855 8.11 -20.55 1.76
CA LEU A 855 6.72 -20.77 1.38
C LEU A 855 6.66 -21.29 -0.05
N VAL A 856 5.65 -22.11 -0.34
CA VAL A 856 5.37 -22.61 -1.68
C VAL A 856 3.94 -22.29 -2.06
N ASP A 857 3.75 -21.69 -3.23
CA ASP A 857 2.45 -21.46 -3.84
C ASP A 857 2.31 -22.29 -5.11
N ALA A 858 1.11 -22.71 -5.43
CA ALA A 858 0.81 -23.47 -6.65
C ALA A 858 -0.55 -23.11 -7.21
N GLU A 859 -0.64 -23.01 -8.53
CA GLU A 859 -1.90 -22.80 -9.26
C GLU A 859 -1.93 -23.68 -10.50
N ILE A 860 -3.10 -24.20 -10.83
CA ILE A 860 -3.39 -24.85 -12.11
C ILE A 860 -4.64 -24.22 -12.71
N GLY A 861 -4.65 -24.07 -14.02
CA GLY A 861 -5.82 -23.50 -14.68
C GLY A 861 -6.02 -24.00 -16.10
N TYR A 862 -7.23 -23.76 -16.58
CA TYR A 862 -7.65 -24.18 -17.92
C TYR A 862 -8.47 -23.09 -18.61
N HIS A 863 -8.05 -22.74 -19.82
CA HIS A 863 -8.73 -21.76 -20.66
C HIS A 863 -9.83 -22.41 -21.50
N PHE A 864 -11.05 -22.01 -21.27
CA PHE A 864 -12.18 -22.22 -22.16
C PHE A 864 -12.26 -21.11 -23.21
N GLN A 865 -13.22 -21.15 -24.11
CA GLN A 865 -13.33 -20.11 -25.16
C GLN A 865 -13.53 -18.70 -24.59
N GLN A 866 -14.33 -18.56 -23.54
CA GLN A 866 -14.71 -17.25 -22.95
C GLN A 866 -14.38 -17.13 -21.47
N ALA A 867 -13.84 -18.19 -20.86
CA ALA A 867 -13.53 -18.21 -19.44
C ALA A 867 -12.18 -18.88 -19.17
N ASN A 868 -11.52 -18.43 -18.11
CA ASN A 868 -10.37 -19.10 -17.51
C ASN A 868 -10.77 -19.55 -16.11
N LEU A 869 -10.61 -20.83 -15.80
CA LEU A 869 -10.82 -21.37 -14.47
C LEU A 869 -9.48 -21.76 -13.88
N SER A 870 -9.16 -21.25 -12.72
CA SER A 870 -7.95 -21.60 -11.96
C SER A 870 -8.32 -22.06 -10.54
N ILE A 871 -7.54 -22.99 -10.02
CA ILE A 871 -7.55 -23.36 -8.61
C ILE A 871 -6.10 -23.32 -8.08
N GLY A 872 -5.93 -22.84 -6.88
CA GLY A 872 -4.60 -22.67 -6.35
C GLY A 872 -4.53 -22.71 -4.83
N ALA A 873 -3.32 -22.73 -4.34
CA ALA A 873 -2.99 -22.63 -2.93
C ALA A 873 -1.83 -21.67 -2.72
N ARG A 874 -1.97 -20.73 -1.79
CA ARG A 874 -0.85 -19.98 -1.22
C ARG A 874 -0.42 -20.66 0.07
N ASN A 875 0.91 -20.64 0.34
CA ASN A 875 1.49 -21.32 1.48
C ASN A 875 1.01 -22.79 1.57
N LEU A 876 1.16 -23.51 0.48
CA LEU A 876 0.64 -24.89 0.27
C LEU A 876 0.96 -25.83 1.43
N PHE A 877 2.13 -25.67 2.07
CA PHE A 877 2.60 -26.54 3.15
C PHE A 877 2.21 -26.08 4.55
N ASP A 878 1.42 -25.01 4.67
CA ASP A 878 0.91 -24.50 5.94
C ASP A 878 2.05 -24.07 6.88
N THR A 879 3.00 -23.29 6.34
CA THR A 879 4.19 -22.82 7.06
C THR A 879 3.85 -21.61 7.92
N TYR A 880 4.30 -21.62 9.17
CA TYR A 880 4.16 -20.54 10.15
C TYR A 880 5.54 -19.95 10.51
N PRO A 881 5.62 -18.72 11.03
CA PRO A 881 6.82 -18.21 11.67
C PRO A 881 7.20 -19.06 12.91
N ASP A 882 8.37 -18.82 13.47
CA ASP A 882 8.72 -19.43 14.76
C ASP A 882 7.84 -18.82 15.86
N GLN A 883 7.53 -19.62 16.89
CA GLN A 883 6.84 -19.13 18.07
C GLN A 883 7.79 -18.29 18.93
N PRO A 884 7.31 -17.23 19.58
CA PRO A 884 8.11 -16.47 20.52
C PRO A 884 8.54 -17.34 21.70
N LYS A 885 9.75 -17.08 22.21
CA LYS A 885 10.20 -17.68 23.46
C LYS A 885 9.35 -17.17 24.62
N ALA A 886 9.19 -17.99 25.68
CA ALA A 886 8.32 -17.68 26.79
C ALA A 886 8.54 -16.29 27.41
N GLN A 887 9.80 -15.83 27.49
CA GLN A 887 10.16 -14.51 28.03
C GLN A 887 9.73 -13.33 27.14
N PHE A 888 9.41 -13.59 25.87
CA PHE A 888 8.97 -12.59 24.89
C PHE A 888 7.50 -12.78 24.49
N ASN A 889 6.79 -13.61 25.24
CA ASN A 889 5.40 -13.88 24.96
C ASN A 889 4.54 -12.95 25.80
N ASN A 890 3.78 -12.08 25.12
CA ASN A 890 2.79 -11.25 25.78
C ASN A 890 1.50 -12.02 26.01
N ASN A 891 0.77 -11.62 27.03
CA ASN A 891 -0.56 -12.15 27.35
C ASN A 891 -0.56 -13.68 27.50
N ASP A 892 0.34 -14.23 28.29
CA ASP A 892 0.36 -15.64 28.70
C ASP A 892 0.23 -16.65 27.55
N ASN A 893 0.98 -16.44 26.45
CA ASN A 893 0.97 -17.24 25.22
C ASN A 893 -0.27 -17.11 24.33
N THR A 894 -1.14 -16.14 24.57
CA THR A 894 -2.33 -15.94 23.75
C THR A 894 -2.01 -15.55 22.32
N PHE A 895 -0.87 -14.86 22.08
CA PHE A 895 -0.37 -14.48 20.76
C PHE A 895 0.81 -15.36 20.33
N PRO A 896 0.56 -16.49 19.67
CA PRO A 896 1.57 -17.49 19.38
C PRO A 896 2.57 -17.12 18.29
N TRP A 897 2.37 -15.98 17.60
CA TRP A 897 3.16 -15.59 16.44
C TRP A 897 3.62 -14.14 16.55
N ALA A 898 4.81 -13.82 16.05
CA ALA A 898 5.30 -12.46 15.99
C ALA A 898 4.44 -11.59 15.06
N ALA A 899 4.01 -10.41 15.54
CA ALA A 899 3.26 -9.42 14.75
C ALA A 899 4.03 -8.98 13.50
N ALA A 900 5.36 -8.89 13.61
CA ALA A 900 6.26 -8.45 12.53
C ALA A 900 6.55 -9.53 11.47
N SER A 901 5.84 -10.67 11.46
CA SER A 901 6.08 -11.72 10.46
C SER A 901 5.95 -11.18 9.04
N PRO A 902 6.99 -11.26 8.19
CA PRO A 902 6.99 -10.66 6.86
C PRO A 902 6.03 -11.33 5.87
N PHE A 903 5.54 -12.54 6.19
CA PHE A 903 4.58 -13.29 5.37
C PHE A 903 3.26 -13.58 6.12
N GLY A 904 3.06 -12.97 7.31
CA GLY A 904 1.90 -13.22 8.16
C GLY A 904 1.94 -14.57 8.86
N TYR A 905 0.80 -14.98 9.42
CA TYR A 905 0.66 -16.20 10.21
C TYR A 905 -0.72 -16.86 10.06
N ASN A 906 -1.44 -16.59 8.96
CA ASN A 906 -2.77 -17.18 8.73
C ASN A 906 -2.73 -18.62 8.23
N GLY A 907 -1.56 -19.11 7.75
CA GLY A 907 -1.39 -20.46 7.25
C GLY A 907 -1.74 -20.62 5.76
N ARG A 908 -2.17 -21.82 5.37
CA ARG A 908 -2.49 -22.17 3.98
C ARG A 908 -3.84 -21.58 3.53
N TYR A 909 -3.83 -20.90 2.38
CA TYR A 909 -5.03 -20.36 1.73
C TYR A 909 -5.32 -21.10 0.43
N LEU A 910 -6.52 -21.68 0.31
CA LEU A 910 -7.00 -22.32 -0.91
C LEU A 910 -7.97 -21.39 -1.62
N TYR A 911 -7.85 -21.29 -2.94
CA TYR A 911 -8.72 -20.43 -3.74
C TYR A 911 -9.11 -21.04 -5.08
N ALA A 912 -10.22 -20.52 -5.62
CA ALA A 912 -10.66 -20.75 -7.00
C ALA A 912 -10.94 -19.39 -7.65
N ARG A 913 -10.56 -19.25 -8.94
CA ARG A 913 -10.76 -18.03 -9.72
C ARG A 913 -11.40 -18.35 -11.05
N VAL A 914 -12.37 -17.53 -11.42
CA VAL A 914 -13.03 -17.56 -12.72
C VAL A 914 -12.86 -16.19 -13.38
N GLU A 915 -12.22 -16.15 -14.52
CA GLU A 915 -12.07 -14.95 -15.35
C GLU A 915 -12.92 -15.13 -16.61
N MET A 916 -13.87 -14.23 -16.82
CA MET A 916 -14.78 -14.28 -17.98
C MET A 916 -14.57 -13.07 -18.87
N ARG A 917 -14.59 -13.28 -20.17
CA ARG A 917 -14.66 -12.21 -21.18
C ARG A 917 -16.07 -12.20 -21.75
N LEU A 918 -16.74 -11.07 -21.60
CA LEU A 918 -18.13 -10.88 -22.00
C LEU A 918 -18.14 -10.36 -23.45
N GLN A 919 -18.65 -11.16 -24.40
CA GLN A 919 -18.72 -10.78 -25.82
C GLN A 919 -19.96 -9.95 -26.11
#